data_973df1512d2305b3f10d16a8868909b6
#
_entry.id   973df1512d2305b3f10d16a8868909b6
#
_cell.length_a   1.000
_cell.length_b   1.000
_cell.length_c   1.000
_cell.angle_alpha   90.00
_cell.angle_beta   90.00
_cell.angle_gamma   90.00
#
_symmetry.space_group_name_H-M   'P 1'
#
loop_
_entity.id
_entity.type
_entity.pdbx_description
1 polymer ?
#
loop_
_entity_poly.entity_id
_entity_poly.type
_entity_poly.pdbx_seq_one_letter_code
_entity_poly.pdbx_strand_id
1 'polypeptide(L)'
;YDISDFYRVGSNFNNSVALSGGTKVAQTYFSYGNTTANGIVDTNKFMRHNISLRQSFSFFKDKLKIDISANYINQKTKNRPTGGTFFNPIYQLYTSPRNLDMNWYRKNYYDTEATWLSKKYDYIVSETGPDGLPTSVIQSGKESILFDKHYGKQVWYSDAINLNNPWWLINRMTSEEVINRTFGSIAANWQIIDGLNLQARIKYDYNERNDENRQYATTWGNAEMIDRGRLILDHTKTQDFYGDFMLSYNKTFKDFTIGVNAGGSMMNSSYDQWMITPIAKLGAPYTEDLSCNQFVLSNIYLSGNENFGGLTTKNWERAIFATAQVTWQDKVTVEGSYRDDWYRAFTQFRDMDPHFAYYSAGASAQMNKLLTLPEQINELKLRASYSEVGNSIPNSLFLASAKRNPATGAVINSGIVNFKNPKPETTQSFEAGFDISLLDRSISLQATYYNAVMKNQFMKYKGSGGKDVYINGGKVRNQGIELTASYIFAPNNDFSWITNLNYAYNDNKILTVARKQNGQKYIHEVDMGNLSGLKVKFEEGGSYGDLYAVGFMKDAATGEVAVREDTGAPMKQNGVADEYLGNMNAKHTLGWSNTFNYKDFSFYFLIDGKVGGKVISFTEAYLDQFGTSERTADARDYAVANNLY
;
A
#
# COMPACT_ATOMS: atom_id res chain seq x y z
N TYR A 1 9.82 -27.40 21.17
CA TYR A 1 8.66 -26.51 21.07
C TYR A 1 8.14 -26.47 19.66
N ASP A 2 6.85 -26.70 19.48
CA ASP A 2 6.18 -26.51 18.21
C ASP A 2 5.75 -25.03 18.09
N ILE A 3 6.20 -24.35 17.03
CA ILE A 3 5.88 -22.93 16.81
C ILE A 3 4.37 -22.73 16.64
N SER A 4 3.64 -23.75 16.18
CA SER A 4 2.18 -23.70 16.06
C SER A 4 1.46 -23.44 17.40
N ASP A 5 2.09 -23.81 18.53
CA ASP A 5 1.56 -23.60 19.89
C ASP A 5 1.52 -22.11 20.30
N PHE A 6 2.20 -21.24 19.55
CA PHE A 6 2.11 -19.80 19.72
C PHE A 6 0.77 -19.23 19.27
N TYR A 7 0.16 -19.89 18.31
CA TYR A 7 -1.08 -19.42 17.72
C TYR A 7 -2.29 -20.02 18.44
N ARG A 8 -3.39 -19.32 18.35
CA ARG A 8 -4.71 -19.79 18.81
C ARG A 8 -5.67 -19.89 17.65
N VAL A 9 -6.81 -20.54 17.88
CA VAL A 9 -7.93 -20.48 16.95
C VAL A 9 -8.49 -19.06 16.91
N GLY A 10 -8.48 -18.45 15.72
CA GLY A 10 -9.10 -17.16 15.49
C GLY A 10 -10.64 -17.31 15.37
N SER A 11 -11.35 -16.22 15.63
CA SER A 11 -12.81 -16.17 15.46
C SER A 11 -13.22 -14.89 14.75
N ASN A 12 -14.26 -14.98 13.92
CA ASN A 12 -14.82 -13.83 13.22
C ASN A 12 -16.35 -13.95 13.22
N PHE A 13 -17.03 -12.98 13.83
CA PHE A 13 -18.47 -12.87 13.89
C PHE A 13 -18.93 -11.64 13.12
N ASN A 14 -19.76 -11.85 12.11
CA ASN A 14 -20.36 -10.79 11.32
C ASN A 14 -21.87 -10.84 11.50
N ASN A 15 -22.43 -9.75 12.01
CA ASN A 15 -23.85 -9.58 12.21
C ASN A 15 -24.32 -8.38 11.39
N SER A 16 -25.44 -8.50 10.71
CA SER A 16 -26.03 -7.39 10.00
C SER A 16 -27.54 -7.45 10.04
N VAL A 17 -28.15 -6.27 10.09
CA VAL A 17 -29.57 -6.08 9.91
C VAL A 17 -29.80 -4.98 8.88
N ALA A 18 -30.73 -5.18 7.98
CA ALA A 18 -31.10 -4.19 6.99
C ALA A 18 -32.61 -4.07 6.91
N LEU A 19 -33.10 -2.86 6.79
CA LEU A 19 -34.49 -2.50 6.64
C LEU A 19 -34.65 -1.68 5.37
N SER A 20 -35.61 -2.01 4.56
CA SER A 20 -35.97 -1.22 3.39
C SER A 20 -37.48 -1.07 3.29
N GLY A 21 -37.89 0.09 2.86
CA GLY A 21 -39.30 0.38 2.68
C GLY A 21 -39.52 1.66 1.92
N GLY A 22 -40.72 1.89 1.47
CA GLY A 22 -41.04 3.12 0.76
C GLY A 22 -42.20 3.03 -0.18
N THR A 23 -42.33 4.08 -0.95
CA THR A 23 -43.34 4.26 -1.99
C THR A 23 -42.66 4.44 -3.35
N LYS A 24 -43.44 4.63 -4.42
CA LYS A 24 -42.88 4.99 -5.75
C LYS A 24 -42.15 6.33 -5.72
N VAL A 25 -42.46 7.22 -4.75
CA VAL A 25 -41.88 8.57 -4.67
C VAL A 25 -40.71 8.63 -3.72
N ALA A 26 -40.69 7.82 -2.67
CA ALA A 26 -39.66 7.84 -1.65
C ALA A 26 -39.33 6.41 -1.21
N GLN A 27 -38.03 6.06 -1.27
CA GLN A 27 -37.52 4.76 -0.86
C GLN A 27 -36.39 4.95 0.15
N THR A 28 -36.50 4.26 1.27
CA THR A 28 -35.51 4.31 2.35
C THR A 28 -34.87 2.94 2.54
N TYR A 29 -33.58 2.95 2.70
CA TYR A 29 -32.80 1.78 3.13
C TYR A 29 -31.94 2.19 4.32
N PHE A 30 -32.01 1.41 5.37
CA PHE A 30 -31.15 1.51 6.55
C PHE A 30 -30.48 0.18 6.81
N SER A 31 -29.20 0.19 7.14
CA SER A 31 -28.51 -1.00 7.62
C SER A 31 -27.54 -0.71 8.75
N TYR A 32 -27.41 -1.66 9.63
CA TYR A 32 -26.38 -1.74 10.65
C TYR A 32 -25.62 -3.05 10.51
N GLY A 33 -24.30 -2.97 10.52
CA GLY A 33 -23.41 -4.12 10.52
C GLY A 33 -22.40 -4.05 11.66
N ASN A 34 -22.12 -5.19 12.26
CA ASN A 34 -21.07 -5.37 13.25
C ASN A 34 -20.16 -6.52 12.85
N THR A 35 -18.86 -6.29 12.91
CA THR A 35 -17.82 -7.32 12.79
C THR A 35 -17.02 -7.34 14.07
N THR A 36 -16.87 -8.50 14.70
CA THR A 36 -15.98 -8.72 15.85
C THR A 36 -15.08 -9.91 15.55
N ALA A 37 -13.78 -9.69 15.57
CA ALA A 37 -12.82 -10.74 15.31
C ALA A 37 -11.71 -10.79 16.36
N ASN A 38 -11.26 -12.00 16.69
CA ASN A 38 -10.07 -12.29 17.43
C ASN A 38 -9.06 -12.96 16.47
N GLY A 39 -7.86 -12.42 16.38
CA GLY A 39 -6.82 -12.96 15.51
C GLY A 39 -6.23 -14.26 16.05
N ILE A 40 -5.44 -14.92 15.21
CA ILE A 40 -4.69 -16.14 15.56
C ILE A 40 -3.54 -15.87 16.54
N VAL A 41 -3.01 -14.65 16.57
CA VAL A 41 -2.06 -14.20 17.61
C VAL A 41 -2.87 -13.73 18.81
N ASP A 42 -2.48 -14.16 20.01
CA ASP A 42 -3.17 -13.72 21.22
C ASP A 42 -3.11 -12.18 21.36
N THR A 43 -4.08 -11.58 22.07
CA THR A 43 -4.27 -10.15 22.24
C THR A 43 -4.71 -9.36 20.99
N ASN A 44 -4.60 -9.93 19.78
CA ASN A 44 -5.07 -9.29 18.56
C ASN A 44 -6.60 -9.31 18.47
N LYS A 45 -7.21 -8.11 18.35
CA LYS A 45 -8.66 -7.92 18.28
C LYS A 45 -9.04 -6.88 17.25
N PHE A 46 -10.15 -7.12 16.59
CA PHE A 46 -10.78 -6.21 15.65
C PHE A 46 -12.27 -6.07 15.95
N MET A 47 -12.76 -4.84 15.93
CA MET A 47 -14.18 -4.55 16.03
C MET A 47 -14.55 -3.42 15.07
N ARG A 48 -15.65 -3.58 14.35
CA ARG A 48 -16.16 -2.58 13.41
C ARG A 48 -17.67 -2.49 13.51
N HIS A 49 -18.17 -1.27 13.60
CA HIS A 49 -19.57 -0.93 13.46
C HIS A 49 -19.75 -0.11 12.19
N ASN A 50 -20.76 -0.43 11.41
CA ASN A 50 -21.09 0.27 10.18
C ASN A 50 -22.58 0.59 10.16
N ILE A 51 -22.93 1.86 10.00
CA ILE A 51 -24.30 2.34 9.83
C ILE A 51 -24.41 2.92 8.43
N SER A 52 -25.41 2.52 7.67
CA SER A 52 -25.69 3.05 6.34
C SER A 52 -27.14 3.49 6.24
N LEU A 53 -27.36 4.68 5.73
CA LEU A 53 -28.66 5.21 5.36
C LEU A 53 -28.63 5.59 3.88
N ARG A 54 -29.63 5.15 3.13
CA ARG A 54 -29.87 5.59 1.75
C ARG A 54 -31.31 6.03 1.63
N GLN A 55 -31.51 7.15 0.96
CA GLN A 55 -32.81 7.74 0.68
C GLN A 55 -32.86 8.14 -0.78
N SER A 56 -33.85 7.61 -1.51
CA SER A 56 -34.11 7.98 -2.90
C SER A 56 -35.47 8.66 -2.99
N PHE A 57 -35.52 9.75 -3.73
CA PHE A 57 -36.76 10.47 -4.04
C PHE A 57 -36.96 10.54 -5.56
N SER A 58 -38.21 10.41 -5.98
CA SER A 58 -38.60 10.55 -7.38
C SER A 58 -39.70 11.58 -7.49
N PHE A 59 -39.48 12.60 -8.31
CA PHE A 59 -40.39 13.72 -8.51
C PHE A 59 -40.77 13.90 -10.00
N PHE A 60 -41.87 14.58 -10.27
CA PHE A 60 -42.31 14.94 -11.63
C PHE A 60 -42.45 13.72 -12.55
N LYS A 61 -43.07 12.63 -12.09
CA LYS A 61 -43.23 11.38 -12.83
C LYS A 61 -41.85 10.80 -13.25
N ASP A 62 -40.95 10.65 -12.29
CA ASP A 62 -39.59 10.11 -12.41
C ASP A 62 -38.60 10.97 -13.23
N LYS A 63 -38.97 12.20 -13.61
CA LYS A 63 -38.05 13.09 -14.32
C LYS A 63 -36.94 13.64 -13.46
N LEU A 64 -37.14 13.76 -12.15
CA LEU A 64 -36.11 14.19 -11.22
C LEU A 64 -35.95 13.11 -10.14
N LYS A 65 -34.77 12.51 -10.06
CA LYS A 65 -34.39 11.57 -9.02
C LYS A 65 -33.30 12.17 -8.15
N ILE A 66 -33.49 12.11 -6.83
CA ILE A 66 -32.51 12.57 -5.85
C ILE A 66 -32.16 11.38 -4.95
N ASP A 67 -30.89 11.01 -4.95
CA ASP A 67 -30.34 9.94 -4.12
C ASP A 67 -29.42 10.54 -3.06
N ILE A 68 -29.69 10.21 -1.80
CA ILE A 68 -28.90 10.64 -0.64
C ILE A 68 -28.33 9.39 0.02
N SER A 69 -27.05 9.40 0.32
CA SER A 69 -26.41 8.35 1.13
C SER A 69 -25.61 8.95 2.27
N ALA A 70 -25.66 8.31 3.43
CA ALA A 70 -24.83 8.63 4.57
C ALA A 70 -24.36 7.32 5.22
N ASN A 71 -23.08 7.26 5.54
CA ASN A 71 -22.45 6.10 6.17
C ASN A 71 -21.57 6.59 7.33
N TYR A 72 -21.60 5.83 8.41
CA TYR A 72 -20.71 6.02 9.56
C TYR A 72 -20.04 4.70 9.91
N ILE A 73 -18.73 4.74 10.07
CA ILE A 73 -17.91 3.61 10.47
C ILE A 73 -17.13 3.97 11.72
N ASN A 74 -17.28 3.15 12.76
CA ASN A 74 -16.37 3.13 13.90
C ASN A 74 -15.63 1.80 13.89
N GLN A 75 -14.30 1.87 13.84
CA GLN A 75 -13.44 0.69 13.82
C GLN A 75 -12.39 0.79 14.91
N LYS A 76 -12.19 -0.30 15.63
CA LYS A 76 -11.17 -0.43 16.65
C LYS A 76 -10.32 -1.67 16.40
N THR A 77 -9.01 -1.47 16.29
CA THR A 77 -8.02 -2.55 16.12
C THR A 77 -7.07 -2.51 17.30
N LYS A 78 -6.86 -3.67 17.95
CA LYS A 78 -5.87 -3.81 19.01
C LYS A 78 -4.77 -4.77 18.61
N ASN A 79 -3.54 -4.41 18.96
CA ASN A 79 -2.36 -5.25 18.83
C ASN A 79 -2.21 -5.88 17.45
N ARG A 80 -2.35 -5.06 16.39
CA ARG A 80 -2.05 -5.52 15.03
C ARG A 80 -0.62 -6.06 14.99
N PRO A 81 -0.39 -7.29 14.47
CA PRO A 81 0.96 -7.83 14.35
C PRO A 81 1.86 -6.88 13.56
N THR A 82 3.02 -6.57 14.11
CA THR A 82 4.05 -5.77 13.44
C THR A 82 4.89 -6.63 12.52
N GLY A 83 5.23 -6.11 11.36
CA GLY A 83 6.22 -6.70 10.47
C GLY A 83 7.66 -6.36 10.89
N GLY A 84 8.63 -6.84 10.13
CA GLY A 84 10.06 -6.57 10.37
C GLY A 84 10.71 -7.55 11.33
N THR A 85 11.90 -7.19 11.84
CA THR A 85 12.75 -8.09 12.63
C THR A 85 12.73 -7.79 14.12
N PHE A 86 12.48 -6.55 14.55
CA PHE A 86 12.63 -6.15 15.96
C PHE A 86 11.38 -6.45 16.80
N PHE A 87 10.22 -6.04 16.31
CA PHE A 87 8.97 -6.08 17.06
C PHE A 87 8.00 -7.14 16.54
N ASN A 88 8.47 -8.05 15.70
CA ASN A 88 7.69 -9.13 15.15
C ASN A 88 7.84 -10.39 16.02
N PRO A 89 6.81 -10.81 16.75
CA PRO A 89 6.90 -12.01 17.60
C PRO A 89 7.18 -13.27 16.80
N ILE A 90 6.71 -13.34 15.55
CA ILE A 90 6.91 -14.49 14.67
C ILE A 90 8.37 -14.60 14.26
N TYR A 91 9.03 -13.48 13.93
CA TYR A 91 10.45 -13.46 13.65
C TYR A 91 11.26 -14.01 14.84
N GLN A 92 10.95 -13.53 16.06
CA GLN A 92 11.62 -13.98 17.27
C GLN A 92 11.44 -15.49 17.53
N LEU A 93 10.25 -16.03 17.29
CA LEU A 93 9.97 -17.46 17.41
C LEU A 93 10.78 -18.30 16.41
N TYR A 94 10.79 -17.88 15.14
CA TYR A 94 11.41 -18.65 14.06
C TYR A 94 12.94 -18.64 14.13
N THR A 95 13.53 -17.57 14.65
CA THR A 95 14.99 -17.41 14.73
C THR A 95 15.61 -17.83 16.06
N SER A 96 14.79 -18.17 17.05
CA SER A 96 15.26 -18.64 18.36
C SER A 96 15.76 -20.07 18.31
N PRO A 97 16.75 -20.45 19.17
CA PRO A 97 17.21 -21.82 19.31
C PRO A 97 16.07 -22.80 19.63
N ARG A 98 16.07 -23.95 18.97
CA ARG A 98 14.98 -24.95 19.08
C ARG A 98 14.93 -25.71 20.41
N ASN A 99 16.02 -25.68 21.17
CA ASN A 99 16.14 -26.35 22.46
C ASN A 99 15.62 -25.52 23.65
N LEU A 100 15.09 -24.31 23.40
CA LEU A 100 14.53 -23.45 24.45
C LEU A 100 13.21 -24.03 24.97
N ASP A 101 13.00 -23.97 26.28
CA ASP A 101 11.70 -24.23 26.89
C ASP A 101 10.76 -23.01 26.68
N MET A 102 10.15 -22.96 25.52
CA MET A 102 9.24 -21.86 25.16
C MET A 102 8.01 -21.79 26.06
N ASN A 103 7.56 -22.91 26.66
CA ASN A 103 6.46 -22.92 27.61
C ASN A 103 6.83 -22.23 28.91
N TRP A 104 8.07 -22.35 29.33
CA TRP A 104 8.59 -21.61 30.48
C TRP A 104 8.62 -20.11 30.16
N TYR A 105 9.18 -19.68 29.01
CA TYR A 105 9.25 -18.29 28.58
C TYR A 105 7.87 -17.67 28.33
N ARG A 106 6.89 -18.45 27.93
CA ARG A 106 5.49 -18.03 27.80
C ARG A 106 4.90 -17.62 29.16
N LYS A 107 5.17 -18.38 30.21
CA LYS A 107 4.66 -18.14 31.56
C LYS A 107 5.46 -17.05 32.28
N ASN A 108 6.74 -16.96 31.99
CA ASN A 108 7.71 -16.11 32.65
C ASN A 108 8.31 -15.09 31.67
N TYR A 109 7.49 -14.44 30.85
CA TYR A 109 7.99 -13.48 29.87
C TYR A 109 8.45 -12.15 30.50
N TYR A 110 8.21 -11.95 31.77
CA TYR A 110 8.69 -10.82 32.55
C TYR A 110 8.95 -11.25 34.00
N ASP A 111 9.93 -10.61 34.61
CA ASP A 111 10.32 -10.82 36.00
C ASP A 111 9.72 -9.71 36.86
N THR A 112 8.79 -10.07 37.75
CA THR A 112 8.15 -9.16 38.70
C THR A 112 9.00 -8.82 39.91
N GLU A 113 10.02 -9.64 40.18
CA GLU A 113 10.93 -9.50 41.31
C GLU A 113 12.29 -8.94 40.90
N ALA A 114 12.42 -8.50 39.62
CA ALA A 114 13.67 -8.01 39.09
C ALA A 114 14.20 -6.89 40.01
N THR A 115 15.20 -7.26 40.74
CA THR A 115 16.01 -6.32 41.50
C THR A 115 16.68 -5.36 40.52
N TRP A 116 16.37 -4.15 40.65
CA TRP A 116 16.88 -2.92 40.12
C TRP A 116 18.21 -3.02 39.35
N LEU A 117 18.22 -2.77 38.07
CA LEU A 117 19.41 -2.29 37.40
C LEU A 117 19.55 -0.80 37.74
N SER A 118 20.20 -0.50 38.85
CA SER A 118 20.71 0.85 39.11
C SER A 118 21.83 1.09 38.11
N LYS A 119 21.58 1.94 37.11
CA LYS A 119 22.65 2.46 36.27
C LYS A 119 23.10 3.77 36.88
N LYS A 120 24.34 3.85 37.36
CA LYS A 120 24.97 5.11 37.72
C LYS A 120 25.28 5.85 36.42
N TYR A 121 24.67 7.00 36.24
CA TYR A 121 25.03 7.89 35.16
C TYR A 121 25.91 8.99 35.70
N ASP A 122 27.12 9.12 35.19
CA ASP A 122 27.92 10.30 35.43
C ASP A 122 27.33 11.43 34.58
N TYR A 123 27.00 12.53 35.18
CA TYR A 123 26.48 13.70 34.51
C TYR A 123 27.42 14.90 34.69
N ILE A 124 27.52 15.71 33.65
CA ILE A 124 28.32 16.92 33.66
C ILE A 124 27.45 18.03 34.26
N VAL A 125 27.88 18.56 35.38
CA VAL A 125 27.29 19.76 36.01
C VAL A 125 28.19 20.94 35.68
N SER A 126 27.61 22.03 35.25
CA SER A 126 28.31 23.29 35.13
C SER A 126 28.37 23.96 36.52
N GLU A 127 29.52 23.96 37.13
CA GLU A 127 29.78 24.70 38.38
C GLU A 127 30.60 25.96 38.06
N THR A 128 30.45 26.97 38.89
CA THR A 128 31.29 28.18 38.79
C THR A 128 32.62 27.89 39.49
N GLY A 129 33.69 27.87 38.72
CA GLY A 129 35.04 27.71 39.28
C GLY A 129 35.46 28.85 40.18
N PRO A 130 36.60 28.70 40.91
CA PRO A 130 37.13 29.75 41.79
C PRO A 130 37.47 31.06 41.06
N ASP A 131 37.61 31.00 39.74
CA ASP A 131 37.89 32.12 38.83
C ASP A 131 36.59 32.77 38.28
N GLY A 132 35.42 32.32 38.76
CA GLY A 132 34.11 32.82 38.29
C GLY A 132 33.68 32.31 36.91
N LEU A 133 34.43 31.40 36.29
CA LEU A 133 34.10 30.81 35.00
C LEU A 133 33.35 29.47 35.17
N PRO A 134 32.46 29.12 34.24
CA PRO A 134 31.78 27.84 34.30
C PRO A 134 32.77 26.70 34.05
N THR A 135 32.95 25.84 35.02
CA THR A 135 33.73 24.61 34.97
C THR A 135 32.78 23.40 34.88
N SER A 136 33.11 22.46 34.01
CA SER A 136 32.36 21.20 33.91
C SER A 136 32.91 20.20 34.92
N VAL A 137 32.14 19.87 35.94
CA VAL A 137 32.48 18.84 36.92
C VAL A 137 31.67 17.59 36.64
N ILE A 138 32.33 16.45 36.59
CA ILE A 138 31.66 15.14 36.48
C ILE A 138 31.22 14.77 37.90
N GLN A 139 29.93 14.80 38.16
CA GLN A 139 29.37 14.25 39.37
C GLN A 139 29.02 12.78 39.15
N SER A 140 29.58 11.88 39.96
CA SER A 140 29.26 10.47 39.95
C SER A 140 27.85 10.22 40.48
N GLY A 141 27.13 9.48 39.71
CA GLY A 141 25.75 9.43 39.52
C GLY A 141 24.81 9.13 40.66
N LYS A 142 23.67 9.75 40.61
CA LYS A 142 22.46 9.26 41.28
C LYS A 142 22.02 7.95 40.62
N GLU A 143 21.67 6.97 41.43
CA GLU A 143 21.05 5.73 40.95
C GLU A 143 19.68 6.08 40.37
N SER A 144 19.51 5.75 39.10
CA SER A 144 18.22 5.89 38.43
C SER A 144 17.50 4.54 38.46
N ILE A 145 16.30 4.52 39.01
CA ILE A 145 15.43 3.35 39.00
C ILE A 145 14.92 3.18 37.56
N LEU A 146 15.49 2.23 36.80
CA LEU A 146 15.10 1.94 35.44
C LEU A 146 13.81 1.12 35.33
N PHE A 147 13.43 0.41 36.40
CA PHE A 147 12.28 -0.49 36.38
C PHE A 147 11.39 -0.29 37.59
N ASP A 148 10.11 -0.22 37.36
CA ASP A 148 9.12 -0.38 38.41
C ASP A 148 8.89 -1.89 38.62
N LYS A 149 9.04 -2.37 39.86
CA LYS A 149 8.78 -3.75 40.23
C LYS A 149 7.40 -4.28 39.83
N HIS A 150 6.42 -3.38 39.60
CA HIS A 150 5.08 -3.75 39.15
C HIS A 150 5.02 -4.10 37.67
N TYR A 151 5.97 -3.65 36.89
CA TYR A 151 5.98 -3.84 35.45
C TYR A 151 7.03 -4.84 34.97
N GLY A 152 8.04 -5.14 35.80
CA GLY A 152 9.04 -6.16 35.58
C GLY A 152 9.99 -5.89 34.41
N LYS A 153 11.08 -6.66 34.40
CA LYS A 153 12.03 -6.71 33.30
C LYS A 153 11.62 -7.81 32.33
N GLN A 154 11.82 -7.60 31.03
CA GLN A 154 11.69 -8.69 30.05
C GLN A 154 12.61 -9.86 30.40
N VAL A 155 12.09 -11.07 30.36
CA VAL A 155 12.85 -12.32 30.51
C VAL A 155 12.95 -13.02 29.16
N TRP A 156 14.18 -13.20 28.69
CA TRP A 156 14.47 -13.91 27.45
C TRP A 156 15.80 -14.66 27.58
N TYR A 157 16.07 -15.59 26.68
CA TYR A 157 17.28 -16.42 26.72
C TYR A 157 18.58 -15.64 26.46
N SER A 158 18.49 -14.45 25.93
CA SER A 158 19.63 -13.60 25.59
C SER A 158 19.28 -12.14 25.76
N ASP A 159 20.21 -11.36 26.28
CA ASP A 159 20.16 -9.90 26.36
C ASP A 159 20.79 -9.25 25.12
N ALA A 160 21.03 -10.00 24.06
CA ALA A 160 21.61 -9.47 22.82
C ALA A 160 20.68 -8.45 22.15
N ILE A 161 21.28 -7.50 21.45
CA ILE A 161 20.59 -6.43 20.73
C ILE A 161 19.51 -7.03 19.81
N ASN A 162 18.31 -6.45 19.89
CA ASN A 162 17.16 -6.79 19.04
C ASN A 162 16.51 -8.15 19.29
N LEU A 163 16.86 -8.86 20.35
CA LEU A 163 16.17 -10.08 20.75
C LEU A 163 15.11 -9.79 21.81
N ASN A 164 13.88 -10.18 21.50
CA ASN A 164 12.73 -10.01 22.39
C ASN A 164 11.98 -11.31 22.60
N ASN A 165 11.46 -11.50 23.80
CA ASN A 165 10.52 -12.59 24.06
C ASN A 165 9.23 -12.37 23.26
N PRO A 166 8.76 -13.33 22.45
CA PRO A 166 7.53 -13.20 21.66
C PRO A 166 6.29 -12.84 22.49
N TRP A 167 6.16 -13.42 23.69
CA TRP A 167 5.03 -13.12 24.60
C TRP A 167 5.16 -11.75 25.27
N TRP A 168 6.39 -11.26 25.47
CA TRP A 168 6.60 -9.86 25.84
C TRP A 168 6.07 -8.94 24.75
N LEU A 169 6.41 -9.17 23.50
CA LEU A 169 5.98 -8.34 22.39
C LEU A 169 4.45 -8.25 22.29
N ILE A 170 3.73 -9.35 22.39
CA ILE A 170 2.27 -9.34 22.25
C ILE A 170 1.53 -8.80 23.49
N ASN A 171 2.18 -8.77 24.66
CA ASN A 171 1.56 -8.31 25.91
C ASN A 171 2.06 -6.94 26.39
N ARG A 172 3.29 -6.56 26.05
CA ARG A 172 3.96 -5.34 26.53
C ARG A 172 4.32 -4.35 25.43
N MET A 173 4.10 -4.71 24.17
CA MET A 173 4.04 -3.77 23.06
C MET A 173 2.61 -3.70 22.56
N THR A 174 1.81 -2.85 23.19
CA THR A 174 0.39 -2.75 22.87
C THR A 174 0.12 -1.62 21.90
N SER A 175 -0.78 -1.86 20.96
CA SER A 175 -1.26 -0.85 20.03
C SER A 175 -2.78 -0.82 19.99
N GLU A 176 -3.33 0.38 19.90
CA GLU A 176 -4.75 0.59 19.67
C GLU A 176 -4.95 1.61 18.56
N GLU A 177 -5.66 1.22 17.50
CA GLU A 177 -6.06 2.09 16.41
C GLU A 177 -7.59 2.27 16.49
N VAL A 178 -8.04 3.51 16.51
CA VAL A 178 -9.46 3.86 16.42
C VAL A 178 -9.69 4.72 15.18
N ILE A 179 -10.59 4.27 14.32
CA ILE A 179 -11.00 4.98 13.11
C ILE A 179 -12.47 5.37 13.22
N ASN A 180 -12.75 6.66 13.05
CA ASN A 180 -14.09 7.20 12.88
C ASN A 180 -14.19 7.81 11.49
N ARG A 181 -15.05 7.23 10.64
CA ARG A 181 -15.24 7.71 9.27
C ARG A 181 -16.71 7.99 9.00
N THR A 182 -16.99 9.16 8.49
CA THR A 182 -18.31 9.57 8.02
C THR A 182 -18.20 9.95 6.55
N PHE A 183 -18.98 9.32 5.69
CA PHE A 183 -19.01 9.67 4.28
C PHE A 183 -20.41 9.57 3.70
N GLY A 184 -20.66 10.37 2.71
CA GLY A 184 -21.97 10.41 2.08
C GLY A 184 -21.97 11.13 0.74
N SER A 185 -23.12 11.06 0.08
CA SER A 185 -23.31 11.72 -1.21
C SER A 185 -24.74 12.17 -1.38
N ILE A 186 -24.91 13.22 -2.17
CA ILE A 186 -26.17 13.66 -2.75
C ILE A 186 -25.99 13.65 -4.25
N ALA A 187 -26.85 12.93 -4.96
CA ALA A 187 -26.88 12.89 -6.42
C ALA A 187 -28.27 13.26 -6.92
N ALA A 188 -28.34 14.16 -7.89
CA ALA A 188 -29.55 14.53 -8.58
C ALA A 188 -29.41 14.17 -10.06
N ASN A 189 -30.42 13.46 -10.59
CA ASN A 189 -30.53 13.14 -12.00
C ASN A 189 -31.85 13.74 -12.52
N TRP A 190 -31.76 14.68 -13.43
CA TRP A 190 -32.91 15.44 -13.95
C TRP A 190 -33.01 15.29 -15.46
N GLN A 191 -34.09 14.65 -15.90
CA GLN A 191 -34.48 14.64 -17.29
C GLN A 191 -35.19 15.98 -17.62
N ILE A 192 -34.44 16.92 -18.21
CA ILE A 192 -34.92 18.26 -18.52
C ILE A 192 -35.97 18.17 -19.62
N ILE A 193 -35.62 17.54 -20.72
CA ILE A 193 -36.49 17.18 -21.85
C ILE A 193 -36.14 15.79 -22.34
N ASP A 194 -36.89 15.27 -23.31
CA ASP A 194 -36.56 13.99 -23.94
C ASP A 194 -35.17 14.02 -24.57
N GLY A 195 -34.33 13.06 -24.21
CA GLY A 195 -32.94 12.92 -24.62
C GLY A 195 -31.96 13.82 -23.85
N LEU A 196 -32.38 14.84 -23.08
CA LEU A 196 -31.49 15.74 -22.34
C LEU A 196 -31.59 15.52 -20.84
N ASN A 197 -30.50 15.11 -20.23
CA ASN A 197 -30.40 14.84 -18.81
C ASN A 197 -29.28 15.67 -18.16
N LEU A 198 -29.53 16.17 -16.97
CA LEU A 198 -28.53 16.78 -16.09
C LEU A 198 -28.29 15.89 -14.88
N GLN A 199 -27.06 15.53 -14.66
CA GLN A 199 -26.61 14.90 -13.43
C GLN A 199 -25.78 15.91 -12.63
N ALA A 200 -26.02 15.99 -11.33
CA ALA A 200 -25.16 16.71 -10.40
C ALA A 200 -24.93 15.83 -9.16
N ARG A 201 -23.71 15.84 -8.65
CA ARG A 201 -23.34 14.99 -7.52
C ARG A 201 -22.36 15.70 -6.60
N ILE A 202 -22.57 15.56 -5.29
CA ILE A 202 -21.68 16.03 -4.25
C ILE A 202 -21.36 14.82 -3.35
N LYS A 203 -20.09 14.67 -2.97
CA LYS A 203 -19.61 13.67 -2.03
C LYS A 203 -18.74 14.33 -0.98
N TYR A 204 -18.86 13.86 0.24
CA TYR A 204 -18.00 14.24 1.35
C TYR A 204 -17.54 13.00 2.10
N ASP A 205 -16.25 12.95 2.41
CA ASP A 205 -15.63 11.87 3.17
C ASP A 205 -14.75 12.49 4.26
N TYR A 206 -15.04 12.15 5.49
CA TYR A 206 -14.29 12.54 6.67
C TYR A 206 -13.79 11.31 7.38
N ASN A 207 -12.49 11.21 7.56
CA ASN A 207 -11.87 10.10 8.26
C ASN A 207 -10.90 10.62 9.32
N GLU A 208 -11.08 10.16 10.54
CA GLU A 208 -10.22 10.46 11.68
C GLU A 208 -9.67 9.15 12.25
N ARG A 209 -8.34 9.08 12.35
CA ARG A 209 -7.62 7.92 12.88
C ARG A 209 -6.76 8.35 14.05
N ASN A 210 -6.90 7.65 15.16
CA ASN A 210 -6.10 7.79 16.35
C ASN A 210 -5.36 6.48 16.59
N ASP A 211 -4.03 6.54 16.59
CA ASP A 211 -3.14 5.42 16.90
C ASP A 211 -2.42 5.71 18.22
N GLU A 212 -2.49 4.76 19.14
CA GLU A 212 -1.74 4.77 20.39
C GLU A 212 -0.89 3.50 20.48
N ASN A 213 0.43 3.68 20.62
CA ASN A 213 1.37 2.58 20.79
C ASN A 213 2.13 2.75 22.09
N ARG A 214 2.11 1.73 22.94
CA ARG A 214 2.82 1.66 24.21
C ARG A 214 3.90 0.58 24.13
N GLN A 215 5.12 0.99 24.38
CA GLN A 215 6.28 0.09 24.40
C GLN A 215 6.88 0.13 25.79
N TYR A 216 6.84 -0.98 26.50
CA TYR A 216 7.31 -1.05 27.87
C TYR A 216 8.84 -1.04 27.95
N ALA A 217 9.37 -0.55 29.07
CA ALA A 217 10.81 -0.57 29.36
C ALA A 217 11.38 -1.97 29.21
N THR A 218 12.65 -2.08 28.81
CA THR A 218 13.40 -3.28 28.49
C THR A 218 13.07 -3.98 27.17
N THR A 219 12.17 -3.41 26.36
CA THR A 219 11.97 -3.85 24.99
C THR A 219 13.18 -3.43 24.13
N TRP A 220 13.79 -4.38 23.40
CA TRP A 220 14.81 -4.06 22.43
C TRP A 220 14.20 -3.57 21.11
N GLY A 221 14.71 -2.46 20.58
CA GLY A 221 14.30 -1.92 19.29
C GLY A 221 15.48 -1.29 18.57
N ASN A 222 15.62 -1.51 17.29
CA ASN A 222 16.58 -0.89 16.36
C ASN A 222 17.92 -0.46 17.00
N ALA A 223 18.64 -1.43 17.54
CA ALA A 223 19.96 -1.27 18.18
C ALA A 223 19.98 -0.53 19.53
N GLU A 224 18.83 -0.22 20.12
CA GLU A 224 18.74 0.36 21.47
C GLU A 224 17.69 -0.37 22.32
N MET A 225 17.92 -0.39 23.61
CA MET A 225 16.93 -0.84 24.58
C MET A 225 16.07 0.36 25.00
N ILE A 226 14.76 0.15 25.09
CA ILE A 226 13.84 1.17 25.60
C ILE A 226 13.95 1.21 27.12
N ASP A 227 14.58 2.24 27.65
CA ASP A 227 14.93 2.31 29.08
C ASP A 227 13.71 2.48 30.00
N ARG A 228 12.75 3.32 29.62
CA ARG A 228 11.65 3.74 30.51
C ARG A 228 10.26 3.50 29.97
N GLY A 229 10.18 2.93 28.80
CA GLY A 229 8.96 2.85 28.03
C GLY A 229 8.82 4.01 27.04
N ARG A 230 7.95 3.81 26.08
CA ARG A 230 7.70 4.77 25.00
C ARG A 230 6.20 4.81 24.69
N LEU A 231 5.64 6.00 24.66
CA LEU A 231 4.27 6.23 24.18
C LEU A 231 4.34 6.96 22.84
N ILE A 232 3.76 6.36 21.79
CA ILE A 232 3.66 6.97 20.48
C ILE A 232 2.19 7.25 20.23
N LEU A 233 1.88 8.51 19.92
CA LEU A 233 0.55 8.94 19.53
C LEU A 233 0.61 9.48 18.11
N ASP A 234 -0.26 8.98 17.24
CA ASP A 234 -0.43 9.47 15.86
C ASP A 234 -1.92 9.76 15.64
N HIS A 235 -2.20 11.00 15.33
CA HIS A 235 -3.55 11.45 14.97
C HIS A 235 -3.55 11.90 13.51
N THR A 236 -4.40 11.32 12.71
CA THR A 236 -4.54 11.64 11.29
C THR A 236 -5.99 11.97 11.00
N LYS A 237 -6.20 13.09 10.31
CA LYS A 237 -7.50 13.54 9.83
C LYS A 237 -7.44 13.78 8.32
N THR A 238 -8.34 13.13 7.59
CA THR A 238 -8.50 13.36 6.15
C THR A 238 -9.90 13.86 5.86
N GLN A 239 -10.01 14.79 4.93
CA GLN A 239 -11.29 15.35 4.46
C GLN A 239 -11.23 15.46 2.95
N ASP A 240 -12.18 14.82 2.27
CA ASP A 240 -12.31 14.87 0.84
C ASP A 240 -13.69 15.39 0.48
N PHE A 241 -13.73 16.44 -0.33
CA PHE A 241 -14.92 16.98 -0.93
C PHE A 241 -14.82 16.82 -2.44
N TYR A 242 -15.84 16.22 -3.03
CA TYR A 242 -15.94 16.02 -4.47
C TYR A 242 -17.28 16.54 -4.97
N GLY A 243 -17.28 17.27 -6.08
CA GLY A 243 -18.47 17.70 -6.78
C GLY A 243 -18.31 17.52 -8.28
N ASP A 244 -19.36 17.11 -8.96
CA ASP A 244 -19.43 17.04 -10.42
C ASP A 244 -20.82 17.41 -10.94
N PHE A 245 -20.84 17.86 -12.18
CA PHE A 245 -22.05 17.96 -12.98
C PHE A 245 -21.79 17.46 -14.39
N MET A 246 -22.81 16.89 -15.03
CA MET A 246 -22.73 16.41 -16.40
C MET A 246 -24.08 16.63 -17.09
N LEU A 247 -24.04 17.30 -18.21
CA LEU A 247 -25.15 17.40 -19.13
C LEU A 247 -25.00 16.36 -20.22
N SER A 248 -26.00 15.51 -20.39
CA SER A 248 -26.00 14.39 -21.33
C SER A 248 -27.14 14.57 -22.32
N TYR A 249 -26.85 14.53 -23.61
CA TYR A 249 -27.84 14.48 -24.68
C TYR A 249 -27.69 13.17 -25.43
N ASN A 250 -28.78 12.42 -25.56
CA ASN A 250 -28.81 11.17 -26.33
C ASN A 250 -30.12 11.14 -27.15
N LYS A 251 -30.00 11.05 -28.47
CA LYS A 251 -31.14 10.98 -29.34
C LYS A 251 -30.83 10.25 -30.65
N THR A 252 -31.81 9.50 -31.13
CA THR A 252 -31.76 8.84 -32.42
C THR A 252 -32.42 9.68 -33.48
N PHE A 253 -31.71 9.94 -34.59
CA PHE A 253 -32.14 10.65 -35.77
C PHE A 253 -32.04 9.72 -36.97
N LYS A 254 -33.18 9.14 -37.41
CA LYS A 254 -33.19 8.14 -38.47
C LYS A 254 -32.20 6.99 -38.18
N ASP A 255 -31.13 6.94 -38.93
CA ASP A 255 -30.10 5.90 -38.88
C ASP A 255 -28.98 6.19 -37.85
N PHE A 256 -28.97 7.35 -37.23
CA PHE A 256 -27.90 7.78 -36.35
C PHE A 256 -28.39 7.97 -34.93
N THR A 257 -27.71 7.35 -33.97
CA THR A 257 -27.85 7.67 -32.55
C THR A 257 -26.65 8.52 -32.15
N ILE A 258 -26.93 9.71 -31.61
CA ILE A 258 -25.92 10.69 -31.19
C ILE A 258 -26.01 10.82 -29.67
N GLY A 259 -24.89 10.55 -29.00
CA GLY A 259 -24.69 10.78 -27.57
C GLY A 259 -23.62 11.85 -27.35
N VAL A 260 -23.90 12.88 -26.57
CA VAL A 260 -22.94 13.92 -26.20
C VAL A 260 -23.04 14.12 -24.69
N ASN A 261 -21.91 14.14 -24.00
CA ASN A 261 -21.83 14.53 -22.61
C ASN A 261 -20.82 15.67 -22.46
N ALA A 262 -21.14 16.63 -21.63
CA ALA A 262 -20.23 17.71 -21.24
C ALA A 262 -20.40 18.01 -19.76
N GLY A 263 -19.31 18.25 -19.06
CA GLY A 263 -19.37 18.45 -17.63
C GLY A 263 -18.10 19.00 -17.02
N GLY A 264 -18.13 19.12 -15.71
CA GLY A 264 -17.00 19.51 -14.93
C GLY A 264 -16.99 18.81 -13.57
N SER A 265 -15.82 18.72 -12.99
CA SER A 265 -15.64 18.16 -11.67
C SER A 265 -14.66 18.96 -10.83
N MET A 266 -14.81 18.89 -9.54
CA MET A 266 -13.90 19.47 -8.57
C MET A 266 -13.67 18.52 -7.41
N MET A 267 -12.42 18.45 -6.95
CA MET A 267 -12.02 17.73 -5.75
C MET A 267 -11.18 18.65 -4.87
N ASN A 268 -11.48 18.67 -3.59
CA ASN A 268 -10.64 19.26 -2.56
C ASN A 268 -10.34 18.18 -1.54
N SER A 269 -9.08 18.00 -1.22
CA SER A 269 -8.65 17.11 -0.15
C SER A 269 -7.77 17.85 0.84
N SER A 270 -7.91 17.50 2.12
CA SER A 270 -7.01 17.92 3.17
C SER A 270 -6.57 16.73 3.99
N TYR A 271 -5.32 16.73 4.32
CA TYR A 271 -4.68 15.78 5.22
C TYR A 271 -4.03 16.57 6.34
N ASP A 272 -4.36 16.22 7.57
CA ASP A 272 -3.81 16.82 8.76
C ASP A 272 -3.34 15.71 9.71
N GLN A 273 -2.08 15.74 10.07
CA GLN A 273 -1.46 14.76 10.98
C GLN A 273 -0.66 15.48 12.04
N TRP A 274 -0.79 15.03 13.26
CA TRP A 274 0.19 15.28 14.30
C TRP A 274 0.63 13.97 14.95
N MET A 275 1.89 13.91 15.29
CA MET A 275 2.50 12.73 15.89
C MET A 275 3.40 13.14 17.05
N ILE A 276 3.28 12.44 18.16
CA ILE A 276 4.19 12.52 19.30
C ILE A 276 4.93 11.19 19.37
N THR A 277 6.25 11.26 19.16
CA THR A 277 7.15 10.11 19.29
C THR A 277 8.24 10.50 20.27
N PRO A 278 8.10 10.19 21.56
CA PRO A 278 9.13 10.50 22.52
C PRO A 278 10.36 9.63 22.21
N ILE A 279 11.49 10.29 22.01
CA ILE A 279 12.79 9.62 21.97
C ILE A 279 13.36 9.75 23.37
N ALA A 280 13.61 8.62 24.02
CA ALA A 280 14.44 8.61 25.22
C ALA A 280 15.84 9.08 24.80
N LYS A 281 16.19 10.33 25.11
CA LYS A 281 17.53 10.84 24.83
C LYS A 281 18.49 10.26 25.86
N LEU A 282 19.46 9.48 25.41
CA LEU A 282 20.57 9.06 26.26
C LEU A 282 21.21 10.30 26.89
N GLY A 283 21.26 10.39 28.24
CA GLY A 283 21.91 11.48 28.93
C GLY A 283 21.05 12.71 29.26
N ALA A 284 19.73 12.69 29.01
CA ALA A 284 18.86 13.75 29.57
C ALA A 284 18.79 13.63 31.08
N PRO A 285 18.88 14.78 31.85
CA PRO A 285 18.74 14.73 33.30
C PRO A 285 17.35 14.22 33.66
N TYR A 286 17.30 13.11 34.34
CA TYR A 286 16.06 12.52 34.82
C TYR A 286 15.57 13.29 36.03
N THR A 287 14.38 13.85 35.94
CA THR A 287 13.70 14.32 37.16
C THR A 287 13.29 13.08 37.96
N GLU A 288 13.47 13.17 39.30
CA GLU A 288 13.27 12.05 40.23
C GLU A 288 11.84 11.46 40.23
N ASP A 289 10.90 12.14 39.58
CA ASP A 289 9.46 11.83 39.61
C ASP A 289 8.92 11.05 38.44
N LEU A 290 9.75 10.68 37.43
CA LEU A 290 9.27 9.93 36.26
C LEU A 290 9.37 8.44 36.52
N SER A 291 8.28 7.83 36.92
CA SER A 291 8.21 6.38 37.03
C SER A 291 8.19 5.73 35.63
N CYS A 292 8.89 4.60 35.56
CA CYS A 292 8.98 3.76 34.40
C CYS A 292 7.58 3.25 33.99
N ASN A 293 7.31 3.19 32.67
CA ASN A 293 6.06 2.65 32.11
C ASN A 293 4.77 3.40 32.48
N GLN A 294 4.86 4.64 32.92
CA GLN A 294 3.69 5.50 33.07
C GLN A 294 3.40 6.23 31.76
N PHE A 295 2.47 5.71 30.98
CA PHE A 295 2.11 6.19 29.65
C PHE A 295 1.12 7.36 29.71
N VAL A 296 1.56 8.47 30.31
CA VAL A 296 0.82 9.74 30.35
C VAL A 296 1.66 10.85 29.74
N LEU A 297 1.03 11.81 29.08
CA LEU A 297 1.73 12.87 28.33
C LEU A 297 2.68 13.68 29.23
N SER A 298 2.33 13.91 30.50
CA SER A 298 3.17 14.62 31.45
C SER A 298 4.51 13.92 31.77
N ASN A 299 4.60 12.62 31.57
CA ASN A 299 5.80 11.82 31.78
C ASN A 299 6.66 11.69 30.53
N ILE A 300 6.18 12.20 29.39
CA ILE A 300 6.91 12.16 28.15
C ILE A 300 7.86 13.34 28.10
N TYR A 301 9.15 13.05 28.08
CA TYR A 301 10.15 14.05 27.83
C TYR A 301 10.18 14.41 26.35
N LEU A 302 9.73 15.62 26.03
CA LEU A 302 9.81 16.18 24.68
C LEU A 302 11.15 16.91 24.54
N SER A 303 12.21 16.19 24.20
CA SER A 303 13.49 16.83 23.90
C SER A 303 13.49 17.38 22.48
N GLY A 304 13.26 18.68 22.36
CA GLY A 304 13.45 19.39 21.10
C GLY A 304 12.47 19.01 19.96
N ASN A 305 12.80 19.39 18.74
CA ASN A 305 11.93 19.29 17.56
C ASN A 305 11.72 17.88 17.01
N GLU A 306 12.38 16.87 17.54
CA GLU A 306 12.37 15.52 16.96
C GLU A 306 11.19 14.67 17.44
N ASN A 307 10.51 15.10 18.50
CA ASN A 307 9.49 14.31 19.18
C ASN A 307 8.06 14.74 18.86
N PHE A 308 7.89 15.88 18.24
CA PHE A 308 6.60 16.39 17.80
C PHE A 308 6.67 16.64 16.29
N GLY A 309 5.93 15.88 15.54
CA GLY A 309 5.78 16.03 14.10
C GLY A 309 4.35 16.41 13.73
N GLY A 310 4.21 17.14 12.65
CA GLY A 310 2.92 17.44 12.08
C GLY A 310 3.06 17.74 10.60
N LEU A 311 2.04 17.36 9.84
CA LEU A 311 1.96 17.61 8.41
C LEU A 311 0.54 18.00 8.06
N THR A 312 0.36 19.22 7.55
CA THR A 312 -0.91 19.63 6.98
C THR A 312 -0.73 19.81 5.48
N THR A 313 -1.49 19.04 4.70
CA THR A 313 -1.52 19.19 3.24
C THR A 313 -2.92 19.50 2.77
N LYS A 314 -3.02 20.37 1.76
CA LYS A 314 -4.25 20.63 1.04
C LYS A 314 -4.00 20.39 -0.44
N ASN A 315 -4.89 19.71 -1.09
CA ASN A 315 -4.88 19.52 -2.54
C ASN A 315 -6.20 19.95 -3.14
N TRP A 316 -6.16 20.36 -4.39
CA TRP A 316 -7.36 20.51 -5.19
C TRP A 316 -7.09 20.12 -6.64
N GLU A 317 -8.13 19.64 -7.27
CA GLU A 317 -8.16 19.28 -8.68
C GLU A 317 -9.45 19.80 -9.27
N ARG A 318 -9.40 20.28 -10.51
CA ARG A 318 -10.53 20.77 -11.28
C ARG A 318 -10.45 20.17 -12.65
N ALA A 319 -11.59 19.87 -13.24
CA ALA A 319 -11.63 19.37 -14.60
C ALA A 319 -12.86 19.86 -15.35
N ILE A 320 -12.70 20.00 -16.64
CA ILE A 320 -13.78 20.02 -17.61
C ILE A 320 -13.62 18.86 -18.57
N PHE A 321 -14.71 18.30 -19.04
CA PHE A 321 -14.66 17.18 -19.97
C PHE A 321 -15.85 17.19 -20.92
N ALA A 322 -15.64 16.59 -22.09
CA ALA A 322 -16.69 16.32 -23.05
C ALA A 322 -16.45 14.96 -23.70
N THR A 323 -17.53 14.25 -24.01
CA THR A 323 -17.51 13.01 -24.82
C THR A 323 -18.56 13.11 -25.90
N ALA A 324 -18.26 12.57 -27.06
CA ALA A 324 -19.21 12.45 -28.15
C ALA A 324 -19.16 11.03 -28.73
N GLN A 325 -20.32 10.47 -29.03
CA GLN A 325 -20.48 9.17 -29.63
C GLN A 325 -21.52 9.26 -30.76
N VAL A 326 -21.22 8.66 -31.87
CA VAL A 326 -22.13 8.51 -33.01
C VAL A 326 -22.22 7.04 -33.39
N THR A 327 -23.42 6.51 -33.38
CA THR A 327 -23.71 5.12 -33.78
C THR A 327 -24.60 5.14 -35.03
N TRP A 328 -24.12 4.51 -36.11
CA TRP A 328 -24.85 4.36 -37.35
C TRP A 328 -25.56 3.01 -37.40
N GLN A 329 -26.90 3.02 -37.52
CA GLN A 329 -27.78 1.85 -37.63
C GLN A 329 -27.46 0.71 -36.64
N ASP A 330 -26.97 1.02 -35.45
CA ASP A 330 -26.43 0.08 -34.44
C ASP A 330 -25.36 -0.89 -35.01
N LYS A 331 -24.71 -0.48 -36.10
CA LYS A 331 -23.68 -1.28 -36.79
C LYS A 331 -22.29 -0.79 -36.52
N VAL A 332 -22.08 0.52 -36.59
CA VAL A 332 -20.77 1.16 -36.39
C VAL A 332 -20.91 2.27 -35.39
N THR A 333 -20.04 2.28 -34.38
CA THR A 333 -19.93 3.33 -33.37
C THR A 333 -18.55 3.97 -33.45
N VAL A 334 -18.53 5.30 -33.46
CA VAL A 334 -17.31 6.10 -33.31
C VAL A 334 -17.50 6.99 -32.09
N GLU A 335 -16.47 7.07 -31.26
CA GLU A 335 -16.49 7.88 -30.04
C GLU A 335 -15.21 8.67 -29.87
N GLY A 336 -15.31 9.80 -29.17
CA GLY A 336 -14.17 10.61 -28.79
C GLY A 336 -14.40 11.31 -27.46
N SER A 337 -13.33 11.58 -26.75
CA SER A 337 -13.39 12.35 -25.50
C SER A 337 -12.26 13.37 -25.44
N TYR A 338 -12.55 14.44 -24.72
CA TYR A 338 -11.62 15.47 -24.34
C TYR A 338 -11.78 15.77 -22.85
N ARG A 339 -10.66 15.89 -22.13
CA ARG A 339 -10.62 16.28 -20.73
C ARG A 339 -9.46 17.23 -20.49
N ASP A 340 -9.69 18.28 -19.73
CA ASP A 340 -8.68 19.23 -19.30
C ASP A 340 -8.70 19.33 -17.78
N ASP A 341 -7.56 19.08 -17.16
CA ASP A 341 -7.39 18.99 -15.71
C ASP A 341 -6.45 20.08 -15.20
N TRP A 342 -6.84 20.76 -14.13
CA TRP A 342 -6.03 21.70 -13.35
C TRP A 342 -5.64 21.09 -12.03
N TYR A 343 -4.35 21.12 -11.71
CA TYR A 343 -3.79 20.52 -10.49
C TYR A 343 -3.10 21.57 -9.62
N ARG A 344 -3.38 21.57 -8.32
CA ARG A 344 -2.73 22.45 -7.36
C ARG A 344 -1.21 22.30 -7.37
N ALA A 345 -0.70 21.10 -7.54
CA ALA A 345 0.74 20.82 -7.52
C ALA A 345 1.52 21.71 -8.49
N PHE A 346 0.95 22.02 -9.65
CA PHE A 346 1.61 22.84 -10.68
C PHE A 346 1.46 24.35 -10.49
N THR A 347 0.50 24.81 -9.68
CA THR A 347 0.33 26.26 -9.40
C THR A 347 1.49 26.87 -8.58
N GLN A 348 2.36 26.04 -8.05
CA GLN A 348 3.53 26.48 -7.28
C GLN A 348 4.70 26.92 -8.17
N PHE A 349 4.61 26.71 -9.48
CA PHE A 349 5.62 27.09 -10.47
C PHE A 349 5.12 28.33 -11.22
N ARG A 350 5.86 29.45 -11.07
CA ARG A 350 5.43 30.78 -11.58
C ARG A 350 5.19 30.83 -13.08
N ASP A 351 5.95 30.04 -13.85
CA ASP A 351 5.98 30.11 -15.31
C ASP A 351 5.33 28.89 -15.96
N MET A 352 4.48 28.16 -15.20
CA MET A 352 3.79 26.97 -15.70
C MET A 352 2.29 27.16 -15.73
N ASP A 353 1.71 26.72 -16.83
CA ASP A 353 0.27 26.53 -16.91
C ASP A 353 -0.09 25.26 -16.08
N PRO A 354 -1.01 25.38 -15.11
CA PRO A 354 -1.36 24.27 -14.23
C PRO A 354 -2.35 23.27 -14.86
N HIS A 355 -2.71 23.41 -16.13
CA HIS A 355 -3.67 22.55 -16.80
C HIS A 355 -3.02 21.64 -17.85
N PHE A 356 -3.64 20.48 -18.06
CA PHE A 356 -3.18 19.47 -19.01
C PHE A 356 -4.38 18.78 -19.64
N ALA A 357 -4.37 18.75 -20.98
CA ALA A 357 -5.44 18.18 -21.77
C ALA A 357 -5.14 16.75 -22.20
N TYR A 358 -6.16 15.90 -22.18
CA TYR A 358 -6.11 14.49 -22.56
C TYR A 358 -7.24 14.16 -23.52
N TYR A 359 -6.99 13.23 -24.44
CA TYR A 359 -7.99 12.82 -25.45
C TYR A 359 -8.05 11.32 -25.64
N SER A 360 -9.23 10.87 -26.05
CA SER A 360 -9.39 9.50 -26.54
C SER A 360 -10.23 9.48 -27.81
N ALA A 361 -10.01 8.46 -28.62
CA ALA A 361 -10.83 8.13 -29.77
C ALA A 361 -11.00 6.62 -29.86
N GLY A 362 -12.20 6.17 -30.23
CA GLY A 362 -12.50 4.77 -30.38
C GLY A 362 -13.48 4.51 -31.51
N ALA A 363 -13.43 3.30 -32.04
CA ALA A 363 -14.40 2.82 -33.01
C ALA A 363 -14.73 1.35 -32.76
N SER A 364 -15.96 0.96 -33.01
CA SER A 364 -16.38 -0.43 -32.99
C SER A 364 -17.40 -0.71 -34.09
N ALA A 365 -17.38 -1.97 -34.60
CA ALA A 365 -18.25 -2.41 -35.65
C ALA A 365 -18.88 -3.79 -35.34
N GLN A 366 -20.19 -3.87 -35.46
CA GLN A 366 -20.96 -5.11 -35.34
C GLN A 366 -20.95 -5.82 -36.71
N MET A 367 -20.00 -6.74 -36.90
CA MET A 367 -19.78 -7.38 -38.21
C MET A 367 -20.94 -8.24 -38.62
N ASN A 368 -21.65 -8.88 -37.70
CA ASN A 368 -22.86 -9.66 -37.98
C ASN A 368 -24.05 -8.83 -38.47
N LYS A 369 -24.02 -7.51 -38.29
CA LYS A 369 -25.00 -6.58 -38.86
C LYS A 369 -24.56 -5.95 -40.17
N LEU A 370 -23.25 -6.00 -40.46
CA LEU A 370 -22.65 -5.47 -41.68
C LEU A 370 -22.49 -6.52 -42.77
N LEU A 371 -22.24 -7.77 -42.38
CA LEU A 371 -21.95 -8.89 -43.25
C LEU A 371 -22.91 -10.06 -42.97
N THR A 372 -23.20 -10.86 -43.99
CA THR A 372 -23.87 -12.14 -43.76
C THR A 372 -22.83 -13.16 -43.29
N LEU A 373 -22.88 -13.50 -42.02
CA LEU A 373 -22.00 -14.47 -41.38
C LEU A 373 -22.68 -15.85 -41.34
N PRO A 374 -21.91 -16.96 -41.22
CA PRO A 374 -22.46 -18.28 -40.94
C PRO A 374 -23.38 -18.29 -39.73
N GLU A 375 -24.44 -19.11 -39.76
CA GLU A 375 -25.44 -19.18 -38.66
C GLU A 375 -24.84 -19.50 -37.28
N GLN A 376 -23.69 -20.18 -37.27
CA GLN A 376 -22.96 -20.51 -36.06
C GLN A 376 -22.38 -19.27 -35.36
N ILE A 377 -22.23 -18.14 -36.06
CA ILE A 377 -21.72 -16.90 -35.54
C ILE A 377 -22.88 -15.96 -35.21
N ASN A 378 -23.28 -15.93 -33.94
CA ASN A 378 -24.41 -15.11 -33.49
C ASN A 378 -24.03 -13.62 -33.36
N GLU A 379 -22.80 -13.34 -32.95
CA GLU A 379 -22.29 -11.99 -32.80
C GLU A 379 -20.79 -11.96 -33.12
N LEU A 380 -20.37 -10.94 -33.86
CA LEU A 380 -18.96 -10.59 -34.05
C LEU A 380 -18.81 -9.07 -34.01
N LYS A 381 -18.13 -8.57 -32.99
CA LYS A 381 -17.81 -7.15 -32.81
C LYS A 381 -16.32 -6.96 -32.89
N LEU A 382 -15.86 -6.01 -33.70
CA LEU A 382 -14.49 -5.53 -33.72
C LEU A 382 -14.41 -4.18 -33.03
N ARG A 383 -13.33 -3.92 -32.32
CA ARG A 383 -13.10 -2.64 -31.62
C ARG A 383 -11.65 -2.22 -31.66
N ALA A 384 -11.42 -0.90 -31.73
CA ALA A 384 -10.10 -0.31 -31.59
C ALA A 384 -10.23 1.04 -30.91
N SER A 385 -9.26 1.37 -30.05
CA SER A 385 -9.25 2.66 -29.37
C SER A 385 -7.82 3.14 -29.12
N TYR A 386 -7.70 4.46 -29.01
CA TYR A 386 -6.53 5.16 -28.49
C TYR A 386 -6.97 6.07 -27.35
N SER A 387 -6.21 6.11 -26.28
CA SER A 387 -6.46 6.98 -25.15
C SER A 387 -5.18 7.57 -24.58
N GLU A 388 -5.30 8.78 -24.07
CA GLU A 388 -4.27 9.40 -23.26
C GLU A 388 -4.87 9.81 -21.92
N VAL A 389 -4.17 9.47 -20.82
CA VAL A 389 -4.53 9.83 -19.44
C VAL A 389 -3.30 10.34 -18.70
N GLY A 390 -3.51 11.26 -17.77
CA GLY A 390 -2.43 11.81 -16.97
C GLY A 390 -2.67 11.70 -15.49
N ASN A 391 -1.56 11.67 -14.72
CA ASN A 391 -1.55 11.73 -13.27
C ASN A 391 -0.77 12.96 -12.81
N SER A 392 -1.33 13.67 -11.83
CA SER A 392 -0.61 14.75 -11.16
C SER A 392 0.60 14.22 -10.39
N ILE A 393 1.59 15.06 -10.22
CA ILE A 393 2.69 14.80 -9.28
C ILE A 393 2.22 14.99 -7.84
N PRO A 394 2.78 14.23 -6.87
CA PRO A 394 2.39 14.36 -5.47
C PRO A 394 2.60 15.78 -4.93
N ASN A 395 1.53 16.41 -4.43
CA ASN A 395 1.57 17.77 -3.91
C ASN A 395 2.52 17.91 -2.69
N SER A 396 2.67 16.84 -1.89
CA SER A 396 3.56 16.80 -0.73
C SER A 396 5.04 17.05 -1.06
N LEU A 397 5.44 16.83 -2.31
CA LEU A 397 6.82 17.05 -2.76
C LEU A 397 7.21 18.53 -2.84
N PHE A 398 6.24 19.42 -2.96
CA PHE A 398 6.43 20.86 -3.10
C PHE A 398 6.18 21.62 -1.81
N LEU A 399 5.77 20.93 -0.74
CA LEU A 399 5.66 21.57 0.56
C LEU A 399 7.09 21.79 1.08
N ALA A 400 7.55 23.02 1.02
CA ALA A 400 8.72 23.44 1.75
C ALA A 400 8.47 23.18 3.23
N SER A 401 9.06 22.14 3.80
CA SER A 401 9.00 21.93 5.23
C SER A 401 9.88 22.99 5.88
N ALA A 402 9.27 24.07 6.30
CA ALA A 402 9.95 25.07 7.13
C ALA A 402 10.09 24.50 8.54
N LYS A 403 11.27 24.01 8.88
CA LYS A 403 11.60 23.73 10.28
C LYS A 403 12.08 25.01 10.94
N ARG A 404 11.55 25.34 12.10
CA ARG A 404 12.11 26.39 12.95
C ARG A 404 13.25 25.81 13.81
N ASN A 405 14.37 26.49 13.84
CA ASN A 405 15.39 26.23 14.84
C ASN A 405 14.83 26.67 16.20
N PRO A 406 14.65 25.76 17.17
CA PRO A 406 14.03 26.14 18.45
C PRO A 406 14.89 27.11 19.27
N ALA A 407 16.20 27.07 19.12
CA ALA A 407 17.10 27.92 19.87
C ALA A 407 17.19 29.35 19.32
N THR A 408 17.05 29.54 18.02
CA THR A 408 17.23 30.83 17.35
C THR A 408 15.94 31.40 16.75
N GLY A 409 14.86 30.62 16.69
CA GLY A 409 13.63 30.97 15.98
C GLY A 409 13.79 31.07 14.46
N ALA A 410 14.98 30.85 13.92
CA ALA A 410 15.26 30.94 12.50
C ALA A 410 14.53 29.84 11.73
N VAL A 411 13.95 30.21 10.59
CA VAL A 411 13.33 29.25 9.66
C VAL A 411 14.43 28.54 8.90
N ILE A 412 14.58 27.24 9.12
CA ILE A 412 15.44 26.37 8.33
C ILE A 412 14.59 25.85 7.18
N ASN A 413 14.72 26.44 6.01
CA ASN A 413 14.12 25.90 4.80
C ASN A 413 14.85 24.58 4.45
N SER A 414 14.20 23.44 4.65
CA SER A 414 14.68 22.17 4.10
C SER A 414 14.39 22.18 2.60
N GLY A 415 15.37 22.71 1.87
CA GLY A 415 15.54 22.61 0.44
C GLY A 415 14.31 22.84 -0.44
N ILE A 416 14.32 23.91 -1.22
CA ILE A 416 13.44 24.02 -2.38
C ILE A 416 13.72 22.82 -3.27
N VAL A 417 12.68 22.05 -3.55
CA VAL A 417 12.73 20.96 -4.52
C VAL A 417 13.20 21.54 -5.86
N ASN A 418 14.39 21.16 -6.30
CA ASN A 418 14.91 21.61 -7.59
C ASN A 418 14.26 20.75 -8.69
N PHE A 419 13.06 21.15 -9.09
CA PHE A 419 12.30 20.50 -10.15
C PHE A 419 12.05 21.49 -11.27
N LYS A 420 12.74 21.34 -12.38
CA LYS A 420 12.57 22.20 -13.54
C LYS A 420 11.48 21.65 -14.46
N ASN A 421 10.51 22.49 -14.81
CA ASN A 421 9.44 22.18 -15.75
C ASN A 421 8.74 20.84 -15.48
N PRO A 422 8.16 20.65 -14.29
CA PRO A 422 7.46 19.43 -13.96
C PRO A 422 6.26 19.21 -14.92
N LYS A 423 6.06 17.95 -15.29
CA LYS A 423 4.96 17.52 -16.16
C LYS A 423 4.18 16.41 -15.45
N PRO A 424 2.89 16.26 -15.73
CA PRO A 424 2.17 15.07 -15.28
C PRO A 424 2.76 13.82 -15.93
N GLU A 425 2.68 12.72 -15.23
CA GLU A 425 2.91 11.42 -15.84
C GLU A 425 1.77 11.13 -16.80
N THR A 426 2.06 10.74 -18.02
CA THR A 426 1.04 10.45 -19.04
C THR A 426 1.17 9.02 -19.52
N THR A 427 0.04 8.35 -19.67
CA THR A 427 -0.05 7.02 -20.29
C THR A 427 -0.82 7.14 -21.60
N GLN A 428 -0.19 6.71 -22.68
CA GLN A 428 -0.78 6.58 -24.00
C GLN A 428 -1.04 5.10 -24.27
N SER A 429 -2.29 4.73 -24.53
CA SER A 429 -2.69 3.35 -24.75
C SER A 429 -3.36 3.20 -26.12
N PHE A 430 -2.95 2.17 -26.83
CA PHE A 430 -3.65 1.66 -28.01
C PHE A 430 -4.20 0.27 -27.70
N GLU A 431 -5.45 0.05 -28.01
CA GLU A 431 -6.12 -1.23 -27.81
C GLU A 431 -6.87 -1.64 -29.07
N ALA A 432 -6.82 -2.93 -29.40
CA ALA A 432 -7.62 -3.53 -30.47
C ALA A 432 -8.11 -4.91 -30.04
N GLY A 433 -9.35 -5.23 -30.38
CA GLY A 433 -9.92 -6.48 -29.93
C GLY A 433 -11.16 -6.90 -30.72
N PHE A 434 -11.63 -8.09 -30.41
CA PHE A 434 -12.88 -8.61 -30.91
C PHE A 434 -13.67 -9.33 -29.82
N ASP A 435 -14.99 -9.32 -29.98
CA ASP A 435 -15.93 -10.08 -29.16
C ASP A 435 -16.73 -10.97 -30.14
N ILE A 436 -16.75 -12.28 -29.88
CA ILE A 436 -17.47 -13.25 -30.72
C ILE A 436 -18.36 -14.16 -29.86
N SER A 437 -19.59 -14.38 -30.30
CA SER A 437 -20.51 -15.36 -29.73
C SER A 437 -20.89 -16.37 -30.77
N LEU A 438 -20.84 -17.65 -30.40
CA LEU A 438 -21.03 -18.79 -31.29
C LEU A 438 -22.08 -19.76 -30.74
N LEU A 439 -22.68 -20.56 -31.61
CA LEU A 439 -23.54 -21.70 -31.29
C LEU A 439 -24.67 -21.30 -30.32
N ASP A 440 -25.55 -20.43 -30.80
CA ASP A 440 -26.67 -19.89 -30.03
C ASP A 440 -26.21 -19.23 -28.70
N ARG A 441 -25.06 -18.55 -28.78
CA ARG A 441 -24.40 -17.87 -27.63
C ARG A 441 -23.92 -18.83 -26.54
N SER A 442 -23.84 -20.12 -26.81
CA SER A 442 -23.27 -21.09 -25.88
C SER A 442 -21.77 -20.87 -25.65
N ILE A 443 -21.06 -20.35 -26.66
CA ILE A 443 -19.64 -19.99 -26.57
C ILE A 443 -19.50 -18.49 -26.74
N SER A 444 -18.77 -17.83 -25.85
CA SER A 444 -18.32 -16.46 -26.06
C SER A 444 -16.81 -16.36 -25.88
N LEU A 445 -16.18 -15.57 -26.73
CA LEU A 445 -14.74 -15.31 -26.71
C LEU A 445 -14.52 -13.82 -26.89
N GLN A 446 -13.74 -13.22 -25.99
CA GLN A 446 -13.26 -11.84 -26.09
C GLN A 446 -11.75 -11.85 -26.09
N ALA A 447 -11.14 -11.14 -27.02
CA ALA A 447 -9.69 -10.97 -27.06
C ALA A 447 -9.35 -9.50 -27.26
N THR A 448 -8.37 -9.02 -26.51
CA THR A 448 -7.85 -7.65 -26.58
C THR A 448 -6.33 -7.68 -26.59
N TYR A 449 -5.74 -7.06 -27.58
CA TYR A 449 -4.34 -6.65 -27.57
C TYR A 449 -4.26 -5.21 -27.07
N TYR A 450 -3.31 -4.92 -26.20
CA TYR A 450 -3.02 -3.56 -25.73
C TYR A 450 -1.53 -3.23 -25.80
N ASN A 451 -1.25 -1.94 -25.98
CA ASN A 451 0.09 -1.36 -25.90
C ASN A 451 -0.02 -0.01 -25.20
N ALA A 452 0.41 0.05 -23.94
CA ALA A 452 0.36 1.23 -23.11
C ALA A 452 1.77 1.72 -22.82
N VAL A 453 2.05 2.99 -23.14
CA VAL A 453 3.35 3.63 -22.90
C VAL A 453 3.17 4.76 -21.89
N MET A 454 3.73 4.58 -20.70
CA MET A 454 3.84 5.61 -19.69
C MET A 454 5.05 6.48 -19.96
N LYS A 455 4.88 7.80 -19.91
CA LYS A 455 5.89 8.83 -20.17
C LYS A 455 5.99 9.80 -19.01
N ASN A 456 7.10 10.55 -18.95
CA ASN A 456 7.34 11.58 -17.95
C ASN A 456 7.28 11.06 -16.51
N GLN A 457 7.73 9.82 -16.27
CA GLN A 457 7.71 9.25 -14.93
C GLN A 457 8.41 10.16 -13.94
N PHE A 458 7.78 10.35 -12.80
CA PHE A 458 8.33 11.11 -11.70
C PHE A 458 9.39 10.29 -10.97
N MET A 459 10.58 10.84 -10.86
CA MET A 459 11.73 10.17 -10.23
C MET A 459 12.47 11.11 -9.30
N LYS A 460 13.11 10.52 -8.29
CA LYS A 460 13.95 11.22 -7.31
C LYS A 460 15.33 10.59 -7.27
N TYR A 461 16.38 11.41 -7.28
CA TYR A 461 17.76 10.95 -7.08
C TYR A 461 18.55 11.91 -6.19
N LYS A 462 19.63 11.43 -5.59
CA LYS A 462 20.58 12.27 -4.87
C LYS A 462 21.49 13.00 -5.85
N GLY A 463 21.38 14.31 -5.87
CA GLY A 463 22.26 15.19 -6.64
C GLY A 463 23.58 15.50 -5.92
N SER A 464 24.34 16.43 -6.48
CA SER A 464 25.57 16.94 -5.87
C SER A 464 25.31 17.50 -4.47
N GLY A 465 26.08 17.08 -3.47
CA GLY A 465 25.90 17.48 -2.09
C GLY A 465 24.77 16.76 -1.34
N GLY A 466 24.30 15.60 -1.85
CA GLY A 466 23.31 14.75 -1.18
C GLY A 466 21.88 15.29 -1.19
N LYS A 467 21.60 16.40 -1.89
CA LYS A 467 20.26 16.97 -2.00
C LYS A 467 19.38 16.16 -2.94
N ASP A 468 18.11 16.04 -2.62
CA ASP A 468 17.12 15.39 -3.49
C ASP A 468 16.87 16.27 -4.74
N VAL A 469 16.97 15.64 -5.90
CA VAL A 469 16.63 16.24 -7.20
C VAL A 469 15.49 15.44 -7.79
N TYR A 470 14.47 16.16 -8.22
CA TYR A 470 13.27 15.57 -8.84
C TYR A 470 13.27 15.85 -10.34
N ILE A 471 12.90 14.86 -11.11
CA ILE A 471 12.85 14.93 -12.57
C ILE A 471 11.66 14.16 -13.10
N ASN A 472 11.12 14.63 -14.23
CA ASN A 472 10.30 13.80 -15.10
C ASN A 472 11.22 13.13 -16.13
N GLY A 473 11.16 11.83 -16.23
CA GLY A 473 11.99 11.13 -17.21
C GLY A 473 11.60 9.67 -17.30
N GLY A 474 12.05 9.07 -18.37
CA GLY A 474 11.77 7.67 -18.60
C GLY A 474 10.45 7.40 -19.32
N LYS A 475 10.45 6.26 -19.98
CA LYS A 475 9.27 5.67 -20.63
C LYS A 475 9.24 4.20 -20.28
N VAL A 476 8.05 3.71 -19.92
CA VAL A 476 7.80 2.30 -19.65
C VAL A 476 6.65 1.84 -20.52
N ARG A 477 6.82 0.73 -21.16
CA ARG A 477 5.79 0.09 -21.99
C ARG A 477 5.25 -1.13 -21.27
N ASN A 478 3.93 -1.27 -21.27
CA ASN A 478 3.22 -2.51 -20.99
C ASN A 478 2.47 -2.91 -22.28
N GLN A 479 2.72 -4.10 -22.79
CA GLN A 479 1.97 -4.64 -23.91
C GLN A 479 1.55 -6.06 -23.61
N GLY A 480 0.39 -6.45 -24.15
CA GLY A 480 -0.08 -7.79 -23.85
C GLY A 480 -1.36 -8.17 -24.55
N ILE A 481 -1.85 -9.32 -24.15
CA ILE A 481 -3.10 -9.89 -24.65
C ILE A 481 -3.95 -10.30 -23.46
N GLU A 482 -5.22 -9.94 -23.50
CA GLU A 482 -6.24 -10.41 -22.56
C GLU A 482 -7.25 -11.26 -23.32
N LEU A 483 -7.59 -12.41 -22.76
CA LEU A 483 -8.52 -13.36 -23.32
C LEU A 483 -9.54 -13.77 -22.26
N THR A 484 -10.82 -13.65 -22.58
CA THR A 484 -11.92 -14.21 -21.80
C THR A 484 -12.71 -15.17 -22.68
N ALA A 485 -12.87 -16.41 -22.24
CA ALA A 485 -13.67 -17.41 -22.92
C ALA A 485 -14.72 -17.96 -21.95
N SER A 486 -15.96 -18.10 -22.42
CA SER A 486 -17.06 -18.68 -21.66
C SER A 486 -17.75 -19.74 -22.47
N TYR A 487 -18.10 -20.85 -21.84
CA TYR A 487 -18.92 -21.91 -22.44
C TYR A 487 -20.05 -22.27 -21.49
N ILE A 488 -21.26 -22.34 -22.06
CA ILE A 488 -22.47 -22.71 -21.34
C ILE A 488 -23.01 -24.00 -21.99
N PHE A 489 -23.05 -25.06 -21.22
CA PHE A 489 -23.66 -26.31 -21.59
C PHE A 489 -24.90 -26.57 -20.71
N ALA A 490 -26.07 -26.54 -21.34
CA ALA A 490 -27.36 -26.74 -20.67
C ALA A 490 -28.25 -27.63 -21.52
N PRO A 491 -28.04 -28.97 -21.50
CA PRO A 491 -28.76 -29.89 -22.35
C PRO A 491 -30.24 -30.04 -21.97
N ASN A 492 -30.62 -29.69 -20.77
CA ASN A 492 -31.98 -29.72 -20.25
C ASN A 492 -32.16 -28.72 -19.07
N ASN A 493 -33.36 -28.61 -18.56
CA ASN A 493 -33.68 -27.69 -17.47
C ASN A 493 -33.10 -28.12 -16.10
N ASP A 494 -32.69 -29.37 -15.95
CA ASP A 494 -32.21 -29.92 -14.68
C ASP A 494 -30.68 -29.75 -14.52
N PHE A 495 -29.93 -29.62 -15.61
CA PHE A 495 -28.48 -29.57 -15.58
C PHE A 495 -27.95 -28.40 -16.39
N SER A 496 -27.02 -27.65 -15.82
CA SER A 496 -26.18 -26.69 -16.54
C SER A 496 -24.74 -26.70 -16.03
N TRP A 497 -23.82 -26.56 -16.97
CA TRP A 497 -22.41 -26.32 -16.70
C TRP A 497 -21.98 -25.02 -17.36
N ILE A 498 -21.46 -24.10 -16.55
CA ILE A 498 -20.93 -22.82 -17.00
C ILE A 498 -19.44 -22.81 -16.66
N THR A 499 -18.60 -22.67 -17.66
CA THR A 499 -17.15 -22.55 -17.46
C THR A 499 -16.64 -21.25 -18.05
N ASN A 500 -15.76 -20.56 -17.31
CA ASN A 500 -15.13 -19.32 -17.77
C ASN A 500 -13.63 -19.42 -17.59
N LEU A 501 -12.91 -19.05 -18.62
CA LEU A 501 -11.46 -18.95 -18.65
C LEU A 501 -11.07 -17.49 -18.87
N ASN A 502 -10.27 -16.94 -17.96
CA ASN A 502 -9.63 -15.64 -18.10
C ASN A 502 -8.13 -15.85 -18.19
N TYR A 503 -7.52 -15.29 -19.20
CA TYR A 503 -6.08 -15.35 -19.38
C TYR A 503 -5.56 -13.98 -19.73
N ALA A 504 -4.45 -13.56 -19.11
CA ALA A 504 -3.73 -12.34 -19.47
C ALA A 504 -2.23 -12.61 -19.56
N TYR A 505 -1.64 -12.03 -20.59
CA TYR A 505 -0.20 -11.95 -20.79
C TYR A 505 0.21 -10.48 -20.79
N ASN A 506 1.24 -10.11 -20.00
CA ASN A 506 1.80 -8.77 -19.97
C ASN A 506 3.32 -8.82 -20.11
N ASP A 507 3.84 -8.03 -21.05
CA ASP A 507 5.26 -7.77 -21.22
C ASP A 507 5.55 -6.31 -20.87
N ASN A 508 6.26 -6.12 -19.75
CA ASN A 508 6.70 -4.82 -19.27
C ASN A 508 8.13 -4.56 -19.72
N LYS A 509 8.40 -3.35 -20.23
CA LYS A 509 9.76 -2.96 -20.65
C LYS A 509 10.03 -1.48 -20.36
N ILE A 510 11.15 -1.19 -19.73
CA ILE A 510 11.67 0.16 -19.53
C ILE A 510 12.37 0.57 -20.85
N LEU A 511 11.73 1.46 -21.60
CA LEU A 511 12.23 1.88 -22.92
C LEU A 511 13.34 2.91 -22.80
N THR A 512 13.18 3.86 -21.88
CA THR A 512 14.18 4.89 -21.58
C THR A 512 14.12 5.23 -20.11
N VAL A 513 15.27 5.59 -19.54
CA VAL A 513 15.37 6.15 -18.19
C VAL A 513 15.70 7.63 -18.24
N ALA A 514 15.42 8.32 -17.14
CA ALA A 514 15.86 9.71 -16.98
C ALA A 514 17.37 9.82 -17.04
N ARG A 515 17.85 11.01 -17.39
CA ARG A 515 19.28 11.34 -17.38
C ARG A 515 19.61 12.30 -16.26
N LYS A 516 20.70 12.05 -15.57
CA LYS A 516 21.26 12.96 -14.58
C LYS A 516 21.76 14.24 -15.28
N GLN A 517 22.03 15.29 -14.50
CA GLN A 517 22.56 16.57 -15.04
C GLN A 517 23.87 16.41 -15.83
N ASN A 518 24.67 15.39 -15.52
CA ASN A 518 25.93 15.06 -16.23
C ASN A 518 25.71 14.17 -17.48
N GLY A 519 24.46 13.92 -17.89
CA GLY A 519 24.12 13.11 -19.05
C GLY A 519 24.09 11.59 -18.82
N GLN A 520 24.54 11.11 -17.67
CA GLN A 520 24.51 9.68 -17.33
C GLN A 520 23.08 9.18 -17.19
N LYS A 521 22.82 7.95 -17.62
CA LYS A 521 21.56 7.26 -17.38
C LYS A 521 21.32 7.12 -15.88
N TYR A 522 20.09 7.38 -15.45
CA TYR A 522 19.70 7.16 -14.07
C TYR A 522 19.25 5.71 -13.90
N ILE A 523 19.97 4.96 -13.09
CA ILE A 523 19.56 3.64 -12.63
C ILE A 523 18.98 3.83 -11.24
N HIS A 524 17.73 3.47 -11.05
CA HIS A 524 17.08 3.48 -9.74
C HIS A 524 17.21 2.10 -9.13
N GLU A 525 17.85 2.03 -7.97
CA GLU A 525 18.02 0.80 -7.20
C GLU A 525 17.25 0.92 -5.89
N VAL A 526 16.51 -0.13 -5.56
CA VAL A 526 15.79 -0.26 -4.29
C VAL A 526 16.31 -1.48 -3.57
N ASP A 527 16.87 -1.27 -2.39
CA ASP A 527 17.31 -2.37 -1.52
C ASP A 527 16.09 -3.14 -0.99
N MET A 528 16.14 -4.45 -1.09
CA MET A 528 15.08 -5.35 -0.65
C MET A 528 15.27 -5.78 0.81
N GLY A 529 15.20 -4.81 1.74
CA GLY A 529 15.28 -5.05 3.17
C GLY A 529 16.70 -5.24 3.73
N ASN A 530 16.80 -5.85 4.92
CA ASN A 530 18.05 -5.96 5.68
C ASN A 530 19.06 -7.00 5.15
N LEU A 531 18.69 -7.77 4.14
CA LEU A 531 19.62 -8.70 3.48
C LEU A 531 20.47 -7.90 2.49
N SER A 532 21.69 -7.59 2.88
CA SER A 532 22.62 -6.82 2.04
C SER A 532 22.88 -7.52 0.72
N GLY A 533 22.77 -6.78 -0.38
CA GLY A 533 23.15 -7.25 -1.70
C GLY A 533 22.01 -7.77 -2.57
N LEU A 534 20.74 -7.64 -2.13
CA LEU A 534 19.58 -7.92 -2.96
C LEU A 534 18.89 -6.61 -3.33
N LYS A 535 18.67 -6.37 -4.62
CA LYS A 535 18.12 -5.12 -5.14
C LYS A 535 17.09 -5.35 -6.23
N VAL A 536 16.12 -4.44 -6.33
CA VAL A 536 15.33 -4.23 -7.54
C VAL A 536 15.99 -3.10 -8.32
N LYS A 537 16.32 -3.33 -9.60
CA LYS A 537 16.88 -2.30 -10.48
C LYS A 537 15.87 -1.90 -11.54
N PHE A 538 15.83 -0.60 -11.79
CA PHE A 538 15.07 0.00 -12.86
C PHE A 538 16.07 0.61 -13.84
N GLU A 539 16.34 -0.10 -14.93
CA GLU A 539 17.30 0.31 -15.95
C GLU A 539 16.75 0.20 -17.37
N GLU A 540 17.32 0.96 -18.29
CA GLU A 540 16.87 0.96 -19.68
C GLU A 540 17.12 -0.40 -20.33
N GLY A 541 16.07 -0.97 -20.92
CA GLY A 541 16.06 -2.31 -21.52
C GLY A 541 15.55 -3.40 -20.59
N GLY A 542 15.56 -3.18 -19.27
CA GLY A 542 15.01 -4.06 -18.24
C GLY A 542 13.49 -3.95 -18.08
N SER A 543 12.99 -4.53 -17.01
CA SER A 543 11.57 -4.54 -16.65
C SER A 543 11.35 -4.11 -15.21
N TYR A 544 10.17 -3.61 -14.89
CA TYR A 544 9.77 -3.36 -13.51
C TYR A 544 9.80 -4.66 -12.70
N GLY A 545 10.52 -4.64 -11.58
CA GLY A 545 10.65 -5.78 -10.69
C GLY A 545 11.79 -6.74 -11.04
N ASP A 546 12.73 -6.31 -11.88
CA ASP A 546 13.96 -7.07 -12.12
C ASP A 546 14.82 -7.12 -10.87
N LEU A 547 15.11 -8.35 -10.44
CA LEU A 547 15.85 -8.68 -9.22
C LEU A 547 17.32 -8.94 -9.55
N TYR A 548 18.17 -8.34 -8.75
CA TYR A 548 19.61 -8.50 -8.82
C TYR A 548 20.19 -8.80 -7.43
N ALA A 549 21.21 -9.63 -7.40
CA ALA A 549 21.95 -9.91 -6.18
C ALA A 549 23.44 -9.69 -6.36
N VAL A 550 24.16 -9.54 -5.26
CA VAL A 550 25.60 -9.69 -5.24
C VAL A 550 25.90 -11.17 -5.41
N GLY A 551 26.46 -11.52 -6.56
CA GLY A 551 26.85 -12.90 -6.88
C GLY A 551 28.03 -13.39 -6.05
N PHE A 552 28.29 -14.69 -6.12
CA PHE A 552 29.50 -15.28 -5.59
C PHE A 552 30.63 -15.22 -6.64
N MET A 553 31.85 -15.05 -6.17
CA MET A 553 33.03 -15.24 -7.02
C MET A 553 33.09 -16.68 -7.48
N LYS A 554 33.31 -16.90 -8.77
CA LYS A 554 33.41 -18.22 -9.36
C LYS A 554 34.79 -18.38 -9.99
N ASP A 555 35.36 -19.56 -9.86
CA ASP A 555 36.54 -19.93 -10.62
C ASP A 555 36.23 -19.91 -12.11
N ALA A 556 37.06 -19.27 -12.89
CA ALA A 556 36.82 -19.08 -14.32
C ALA A 556 36.91 -20.38 -15.14
N ALA A 557 37.62 -21.40 -14.66
CA ALA A 557 37.84 -22.65 -15.35
C ALA A 557 36.81 -23.72 -14.99
N THR A 558 36.42 -23.79 -13.70
CA THR A 558 35.53 -24.83 -13.17
C THR A 558 34.10 -24.34 -12.98
N GLY A 559 33.87 -23.03 -12.88
CA GLY A 559 32.58 -22.44 -12.53
C GLY A 559 32.17 -22.63 -11.06
N GLU A 560 33.03 -23.24 -10.25
CA GLU A 560 32.78 -23.46 -8.82
C GLU A 560 32.89 -22.16 -8.03
N VAL A 561 32.12 -22.07 -6.93
CA VAL A 561 32.14 -20.92 -6.03
C VAL A 561 33.47 -20.88 -5.28
N ALA A 562 34.19 -19.77 -5.41
CA ALA A 562 35.41 -19.52 -4.66
C ALA A 562 35.09 -19.35 -3.17
N VAL A 563 35.86 -20.02 -2.31
CA VAL A 563 35.73 -19.96 -0.85
C VAL A 563 36.99 -19.35 -0.23
N ARG A 564 36.83 -18.76 0.93
CA ARG A 564 37.94 -18.26 1.73
C ARG A 564 38.72 -19.44 2.31
N GLU A 565 40.03 -19.40 2.24
CA GLU A 565 40.92 -20.42 2.74
C GLU A 565 40.83 -20.59 4.27
N ASP A 566 40.63 -19.48 4.99
CA ASP A 566 40.61 -19.42 6.45
C ASP A 566 39.30 -19.93 7.07
N THR A 567 38.15 -19.77 6.38
CA THR A 567 36.83 -20.05 6.95
C THR A 567 35.97 -21.00 6.11
N GLY A 568 36.41 -21.32 4.88
CA GLY A 568 35.56 -22.03 3.92
C GLY A 568 34.32 -21.23 3.44
N ALA A 569 34.17 -19.97 3.86
CA ALA A 569 33.01 -19.18 3.53
C ALA A 569 33.01 -18.75 2.05
N PRO A 570 31.88 -18.78 1.35
CA PRO A 570 31.78 -18.31 -0.03
C PRO A 570 32.21 -16.87 -0.19
N MET A 571 33.04 -16.59 -1.18
CA MET A 571 33.49 -15.24 -1.50
C MET A 571 32.43 -14.52 -2.35
N LYS A 572 32.00 -13.35 -1.88
CA LYS A 572 31.07 -12.50 -2.65
C LYS A 572 31.85 -11.63 -3.64
N GLN A 573 31.25 -11.36 -4.78
CA GLN A 573 31.72 -10.34 -5.71
C GLN A 573 31.73 -8.96 -5.02
N ASN A 574 32.46 -8.01 -5.55
CA ASN A 574 32.79 -6.71 -4.94
C ASN A 574 31.60 -5.78 -4.58
N GLY A 575 30.57 -6.29 -3.94
CA GLY A 575 29.46 -5.50 -3.37
C GLY A 575 28.47 -4.91 -4.39
N VAL A 576 28.67 -5.16 -5.69
CA VAL A 576 27.74 -4.71 -6.74
C VAL A 576 26.74 -5.83 -7.01
N ALA A 577 25.45 -5.50 -6.92
CA ALA A 577 24.37 -6.46 -7.22
C ALA A 577 24.16 -6.54 -8.74
N ASP A 578 24.96 -7.34 -9.44
CA ASP A 578 24.92 -7.45 -10.91
C ASP A 578 24.40 -8.82 -11.40
N GLU A 579 24.26 -9.80 -10.52
CA GLU A 579 23.70 -11.10 -10.90
C GLU A 579 22.17 -11.01 -11.02
N TYR A 580 21.64 -11.18 -12.23
CA TYR A 580 20.21 -11.15 -12.50
C TYR A 580 19.53 -12.44 -12.02
N LEU A 581 18.56 -12.31 -11.12
CA LEU A 581 17.84 -13.43 -10.53
C LEU A 581 16.50 -13.73 -11.22
N GLY A 582 16.01 -12.82 -12.02
CA GLY A 582 14.69 -12.88 -12.65
C GLY A 582 13.81 -11.69 -12.30
N ASN A 583 12.55 -11.76 -12.63
CA ASN A 583 11.58 -10.68 -12.39
C ASN A 583 10.53 -11.10 -11.36
N MET A 584 10.13 -10.19 -10.46
CA MET A 584 9.10 -10.44 -9.44
C MET A 584 7.70 -10.59 -10.04
N ASN A 585 7.45 -9.99 -11.20
CA ASN A 585 6.13 -9.98 -11.82
C ASN A 585 5.94 -11.20 -12.71
N ALA A 586 4.83 -11.90 -12.51
CA ALA A 586 4.42 -12.97 -13.39
C ALA A 586 3.95 -12.38 -14.74
N LYS A 587 4.40 -12.96 -15.84
CA LYS A 587 3.97 -12.53 -17.19
C LYS A 587 2.60 -13.08 -17.55
N HIS A 588 2.19 -14.19 -16.97
CA HIS A 588 0.93 -14.86 -17.30
C HIS A 588 0.06 -14.97 -16.04
N THR A 589 -1.20 -14.63 -16.19
CA THR A 589 -2.24 -14.87 -15.17
C THR A 589 -3.37 -15.66 -15.78
N LEU A 590 -3.91 -16.61 -15.02
CA LEU A 590 -4.95 -17.52 -15.43
C LEU A 590 -6.00 -17.64 -14.33
N GLY A 591 -7.27 -17.50 -14.69
CA GLY A 591 -8.40 -17.80 -13.82
C GLY A 591 -9.37 -18.73 -14.55
N TRP A 592 -9.68 -19.88 -13.97
CA TRP A 592 -10.62 -20.84 -14.52
C TRP A 592 -11.72 -21.16 -13.50
N SER A 593 -12.93 -20.68 -13.77
CA SER A 593 -14.09 -20.91 -12.92
C SER A 593 -15.08 -21.88 -13.57
N ASN A 594 -15.71 -22.71 -12.75
CA ASN A 594 -16.71 -23.67 -13.16
C ASN A 594 -17.89 -23.63 -12.20
N THR A 595 -19.08 -23.59 -12.76
CA THR A 595 -20.34 -23.70 -12.03
C THR A 595 -21.16 -24.86 -12.62
N PHE A 596 -21.48 -25.82 -11.81
CA PHE A 596 -22.36 -26.94 -12.14
C PHE A 596 -23.66 -26.78 -11.36
N ASN A 597 -24.77 -26.72 -12.05
CA ASN A 597 -26.08 -26.72 -11.43
C ASN A 597 -26.79 -28.02 -11.80
N TYR A 598 -27.33 -28.70 -10.83
CA TYR A 598 -28.19 -29.86 -11.01
C TYR A 598 -29.40 -29.75 -10.09
N LYS A 599 -30.56 -29.46 -10.66
CA LYS A 599 -31.80 -29.15 -9.91
C LYS A 599 -31.54 -28.04 -8.87
N ASP A 600 -31.72 -28.37 -7.59
CA ASP A 600 -31.54 -27.44 -6.47
C ASP A 600 -30.10 -27.32 -5.97
N PHE A 601 -29.18 -28.11 -6.53
CA PHE A 601 -27.76 -28.11 -6.13
C PHE A 601 -26.92 -27.28 -7.09
N SER A 602 -26.04 -26.47 -6.50
CA SER A 602 -25.02 -25.70 -7.23
C SER A 602 -23.64 -25.99 -6.65
N PHE A 603 -22.70 -26.34 -7.53
CA PHE A 603 -21.29 -26.52 -7.15
C PHE A 603 -20.43 -25.58 -7.98
N TYR A 604 -19.60 -24.79 -7.27
CA TYR A 604 -18.69 -23.83 -7.87
C TYR A 604 -17.27 -24.06 -7.39
N PHE A 605 -16.31 -23.98 -8.32
CA PHE A 605 -14.90 -23.88 -7.99
C PHE A 605 -14.17 -22.91 -8.94
N LEU A 606 -13.09 -22.31 -8.43
CA LEU A 606 -12.18 -21.45 -9.17
C LEU A 606 -10.75 -21.96 -8.97
N ILE A 607 -10.03 -22.06 -10.07
CA ILE A 607 -8.57 -22.24 -10.08
C ILE A 607 -7.98 -20.93 -10.58
N ASP A 608 -7.16 -20.28 -9.73
CA ASP A 608 -6.45 -19.05 -10.07
C ASP A 608 -4.95 -19.32 -10.01
N GLY A 609 -4.22 -18.78 -10.99
CA GLY A 609 -2.80 -19.06 -11.12
C GLY A 609 -2.02 -17.92 -11.76
N LYS A 610 -0.76 -17.81 -11.35
CA LYS A 610 0.24 -16.93 -11.96
C LYS A 610 1.43 -17.78 -12.39
N VAL A 611 1.87 -17.61 -13.64
CA VAL A 611 3.00 -18.36 -14.20
C VAL A 611 4.14 -17.37 -14.51
N GLY A 612 5.32 -17.73 -14.04
CA GLY A 612 6.48 -16.85 -14.00
C GLY A 612 6.48 -16.00 -12.72
N GLY A 613 7.43 -15.10 -12.65
CA GLY A 613 7.69 -14.31 -11.44
C GLY A 613 8.61 -15.05 -10.45
N LYS A 614 9.29 -14.29 -9.65
CA LYS A 614 10.18 -14.77 -8.58
C LYS A 614 9.66 -14.28 -7.24
N VAL A 615 9.61 -15.18 -6.28
CA VAL A 615 9.28 -14.86 -4.88
C VAL A 615 10.55 -15.01 -4.05
N ILE A 616 10.85 -13.99 -3.28
CA ILE A 616 11.98 -14.01 -2.34
C ILE A 616 11.43 -14.38 -0.98
N SER A 617 11.93 -15.48 -0.41
CA SER A 617 11.60 -15.87 0.96
C SER A 617 12.61 -15.29 1.95
N PHE A 618 12.28 -14.15 2.52
CA PHE A 618 13.08 -13.61 3.64
C PHE A 618 13.00 -14.51 4.87
N THR A 619 11.90 -15.22 5.07
CA THR A 619 11.76 -16.17 6.16
C THR A 619 12.83 -17.26 6.07
N GLU A 620 13.00 -17.91 4.91
CA GLU A 620 14.05 -18.90 4.69
C GLU A 620 15.45 -18.32 4.90
N ALA A 621 15.70 -17.11 4.38
CA ALA A 621 16.99 -16.46 4.54
C ALA A 621 17.34 -16.20 6.01
N TYR A 622 16.37 -15.80 6.83
CA TYR A 622 16.59 -15.64 8.28
C TYR A 622 16.72 -16.97 9.00
N LEU A 623 15.93 -17.99 8.65
CA LEU A 623 16.07 -19.33 9.21
C LEU A 623 17.47 -19.91 8.95
N ASP A 624 17.98 -19.72 7.74
CA ASP A 624 19.36 -20.12 7.39
C ASP A 624 20.41 -19.33 8.19
N GLN A 625 20.25 -18.02 8.27
CA GLN A 625 21.17 -17.13 8.98
C GLN A 625 21.29 -17.52 10.47
N PHE A 626 20.18 -17.89 11.10
CA PHE A 626 20.13 -18.29 12.50
C PHE A 626 20.32 -19.80 12.71
N GLY A 627 20.51 -20.56 11.64
CA GLY A 627 20.73 -22.00 11.73
C GLY A 627 19.51 -22.79 12.21
N THR A 628 18.31 -22.29 11.99
CA THR A 628 17.05 -22.87 12.45
C THR A 628 16.23 -23.54 11.34
N SER A 629 16.71 -23.53 10.10
CA SER A 629 16.12 -24.26 8.98
C SER A 629 16.55 -25.74 8.99
N GLU A 630 15.74 -26.61 8.38
CA GLU A 630 16.06 -28.03 8.17
C GLU A 630 17.37 -28.18 7.40
N ARG A 631 17.54 -27.45 6.32
CA ARG A 631 18.76 -27.46 5.49
C ARG A 631 20.02 -27.15 6.28
N THR A 632 19.99 -26.22 7.23
CA THR A 632 21.13 -25.90 8.09
C THR A 632 21.34 -26.95 9.18
N ALA A 633 20.29 -27.65 9.63
CA ALA A 633 20.39 -28.77 10.51
C ALA A 633 21.09 -29.97 9.80
N ASP A 634 20.63 -30.31 8.60
CA ASP A 634 21.23 -31.38 7.78
C ASP A 634 22.71 -31.11 7.49
N ALA A 635 23.05 -29.83 7.19
CA ALA A 635 24.45 -29.45 6.98
C ALA A 635 25.32 -29.64 8.23
N ARG A 636 24.80 -29.34 9.43
CA ARG A 636 25.51 -29.61 10.69
C ARG A 636 25.65 -31.11 10.97
N ASP A 637 24.59 -31.86 10.75
CA ASP A 637 24.61 -33.31 10.95
C ASP A 637 25.61 -33.97 10.00
N TYR A 638 25.66 -33.55 8.75
CA TYR A 638 26.64 -33.98 7.76
C TYR A 638 28.07 -33.61 8.20
N ALA A 639 28.30 -32.39 8.69
CA ALA A 639 29.61 -31.97 9.17
C ALA A 639 30.08 -32.80 10.38
N VAL A 640 29.17 -33.07 11.34
CA VAL A 640 29.45 -33.94 12.50
C VAL A 640 29.83 -35.37 12.04
N ALA A 641 29.02 -35.96 11.15
CA ALA A 641 29.21 -37.31 10.66
C ALA A 641 30.55 -37.50 9.89
N ASN A 642 31.06 -36.42 9.28
CA ASN A 642 32.29 -36.44 8.48
C ASN A 642 33.50 -35.78 9.17
N ASN A 643 33.40 -35.39 10.45
CA ASN A 643 34.43 -34.69 11.23
C ASN A 643 34.93 -33.40 10.52
N LEU A 644 34.02 -32.65 9.88
CA LEU A 644 34.28 -31.38 9.23
C LEU A 644 33.97 -30.24 10.22
N TYR A 645 34.94 -29.85 11.06
CA TYR A 645 34.82 -28.74 12.01
C TYR A 645 35.84 -27.65 11.71
#